data_1339908176c56a7676de3ac4b3ac4b30
#
_entry.id   1339908176c56a7676de3ac4b3ac4b30
#
_cell.length_a   1.000
_cell.length_b   1.000
_cell.length_c   1.000
_cell.angle_alpha   90.00
_cell.angle_beta   90.00
_cell.angle_gamma   90.00
#
_symmetry.space_group_name_H-M   'P 1'
#
loop_
_entity.id
_entity.type
_entity.pdbx_description
1 polymer ?
#
loop_
_entity_poly.entity_id
_entity_poly.type
_entity_poly.pdbx_seq_one_letter_code
_entity_poly.pdbx_strand_id
1 'polypeptide(L)'
;MNVRDLENDLFLAEEEENFDYRRLLDKILERWWWFVVALPLCLGGAWFVCMKKTPVYSVEAKVMINDTKRGELGTSTVMKELGFAQSDVFVENEMIELQSKNLMREVVKGLELNVRYFREGMLRPKELYKDGPIKILVDHPENIKDTILYVNVEEEEKIKVSSADGEIVFEGHFSESISMGDYCMSVEKRADFQGDGEIRVDMYSYRKATDGLYRGLEISLLEKNTNAVQIAVKDALPVRAEEVIRELIAIYNDNGMTNKQLVSAKTVEFIDARLKVINRELGDIEDDAESFKKRNRLTDLSADAAFVMEQKKAAVTELLKLETELDVVKSIHVFLSDRNAEEFRILPENLGLTDESLNSGIGKYNEMILQRSKLLQTARESNPLVTGLEAQLRSLKESISLAVSNVVRGLNIKIRSLEKESKLVDERLTSVPTQEKGYRAIARQQELKEKLFLFLMQKREEAEIAKLMYVPMAKIIEDPSQKDGPVSPKKSMILLIGFVVGLGLPFGGILLVDMLNTKVRGVEDVEKAIKTPVLGGLPELPANKTDIFHEDFMMSESMHLIRENLNYMIQQKKCPVIMVTSTIPQEGKSLVAAHLANAYAKAGRKVVVLGCDLRHPRLNAYFKIDNYKGLSAYLAGLIQDPKEVINQIGEHLYSIFGGNVPLNPAQLISSPRMEELIEYLKKEFDYIIIDTPPLGMLADGFAISKFTDACLYVVRANVLDKKALRLVSDLEKGKRLQNLSVVVNGIRLARRGYGYGYGYGGKYGYGQKDDKVKNK
;
A
#
# COMPACT_ATOMS: atom_id res chain seq x y z
N MET A 1 -0.36 -52.62 -16.83
CA MET A 1 -0.51 -51.23 -17.19
C MET A 1 0.76 -50.55 -16.68
N ASN A 2 1.69 -50.24 -17.60
CA ASN A 2 3.04 -49.80 -17.27
C ASN A 2 3.06 -48.32 -16.83
N VAL A 3 3.85 -48.02 -15.82
CA VAL A 3 4.05 -46.65 -15.31
C VAL A 3 4.50 -45.66 -16.39
N ARG A 4 5.12 -46.13 -17.45
CA ARG A 4 5.52 -45.34 -18.65
C ARG A 4 4.36 -44.85 -19.51
N ASP A 5 3.19 -45.53 -19.46
CA ASP A 5 2.01 -45.06 -20.20
C ASP A 5 1.29 -43.92 -19.43
N LEU A 6 1.41 -43.90 -18.11
CA LEU A 6 0.90 -42.80 -17.27
C LEU A 6 1.78 -41.53 -17.33
N GLU A 7 3.09 -41.69 -17.48
CA GLU A 7 4.00 -40.53 -17.66
C GLU A 7 3.83 -39.89 -19.04
N ASN A 8 3.60 -40.66 -20.09
CA ASN A 8 3.32 -40.13 -21.43
C ASN A 8 1.96 -39.42 -21.53
N ASP A 9 0.94 -39.87 -20.80
CA ASP A 9 -0.35 -39.14 -20.72
C ASP A 9 -0.26 -37.88 -19.90
N LEU A 10 0.68 -37.77 -18.95
CA LEU A 10 0.93 -36.54 -18.19
C LEU A 10 1.75 -35.50 -19.00
N PHE A 11 2.67 -35.95 -19.85
CA PHE A 11 3.48 -35.04 -20.68
C PHE A 11 2.74 -34.49 -21.91
N LEU A 12 1.59 -35.08 -22.29
CA LEU A 12 0.73 -34.59 -23.38
C LEU A 12 -0.33 -33.56 -22.89
N ALA A 13 -0.35 -33.23 -21.61
CA ALA A 13 -1.29 -32.26 -21.02
C ALA A 13 -0.72 -30.85 -20.85
N GLU A 14 0.55 -30.60 -21.18
CA GLU A 14 1.18 -29.28 -21.22
C GLU A 14 1.47 -28.84 -22.66
N GLU A 15 0.48 -28.89 -23.54
CA GLU A 15 0.47 -27.97 -24.68
C GLU A 15 0.06 -26.60 -24.09
N GLU A 16 1.04 -25.66 -24.08
CA GLU A 16 0.82 -24.26 -23.81
C GLU A 16 -0.49 -23.81 -24.47
N GLU A 17 -1.48 -23.44 -23.66
CA GLU A 17 -2.63 -22.67 -24.13
C GLU A 17 -2.10 -21.37 -24.74
N ASN A 18 -1.77 -21.40 -26.02
CA ASN A 18 -1.49 -20.20 -26.76
C ASN A 18 -2.74 -19.32 -26.68
N PHE A 19 -2.68 -18.37 -25.77
CA PHE A 19 -3.75 -17.41 -25.50
C PHE A 19 -4.02 -16.65 -26.78
N ASP A 20 -5.13 -16.92 -27.43
CA ASP A 20 -5.48 -16.34 -28.73
C ASP A 20 -5.92 -14.89 -28.56
N TYR A 21 -4.92 -13.96 -28.54
CA TYR A 21 -5.13 -12.53 -28.37
C TYR A 21 -6.09 -11.94 -29.40
N ARG A 22 -6.18 -12.54 -30.63
CA ARG A 22 -7.08 -12.07 -31.68
C ARG A 22 -8.54 -12.33 -31.33
N ARG A 23 -8.83 -13.51 -30.81
CA ARG A 23 -10.20 -13.85 -30.34
C ARG A 23 -10.64 -12.97 -29.17
N LEU A 24 -9.72 -12.63 -28.26
CA LEU A 24 -10.01 -11.67 -27.18
C LEU A 24 -10.32 -10.26 -27.72
N LEU A 25 -9.52 -9.78 -28.67
CA LEU A 25 -9.75 -8.48 -29.30
C LEU A 25 -11.11 -8.41 -30.00
N ASP A 26 -11.50 -9.46 -30.73
CA ASP A 26 -12.80 -9.49 -31.41
C ASP A 26 -13.97 -9.45 -30.41
N LYS A 27 -13.85 -10.12 -29.26
CA LYS A 27 -14.87 -10.08 -28.19
C LYS A 27 -14.95 -8.73 -27.50
N ILE A 28 -13.80 -8.09 -27.28
CA ILE A 28 -13.72 -6.74 -26.75
C ILE A 28 -14.40 -5.75 -27.71
N LEU A 29 -14.11 -5.89 -29.01
CA LEU A 29 -14.71 -5.06 -30.05
C LEU A 29 -16.22 -5.32 -30.21
N GLU A 30 -16.70 -6.54 -30.01
CA GLU A 30 -18.12 -6.86 -30.02
C GLU A 30 -18.87 -6.25 -28.85
N ARG A 31 -18.19 -6.13 -27.68
CA ARG A 31 -18.79 -5.61 -26.44
C ARG A 31 -18.17 -4.30 -25.97
N TRP A 32 -17.64 -3.50 -26.88
CA TRP A 32 -16.98 -2.22 -26.59
C TRP A 32 -17.84 -1.26 -25.77
N TRP A 33 -19.17 -1.33 -25.91
CA TRP A 33 -20.11 -0.50 -25.18
C TRP A 33 -20.08 -0.71 -23.65
N TRP A 34 -19.61 -1.91 -23.19
CA TRP A 34 -19.41 -2.14 -21.75
C TRP A 34 -18.34 -1.21 -21.16
N PHE A 35 -17.30 -0.94 -21.93
CA PHE A 35 -16.25 -0.01 -21.54
C PHE A 35 -16.75 1.43 -21.55
N VAL A 36 -17.58 1.80 -22.51
CA VAL A 36 -18.17 3.14 -22.60
C VAL A 36 -19.12 3.45 -21.43
N VAL A 37 -19.75 2.46 -20.87
CA VAL A 37 -20.63 2.63 -19.70
C VAL A 37 -19.83 2.54 -18.39
N ALA A 38 -18.96 1.52 -18.25
CA ALA A 38 -18.22 1.27 -17.01
C ALA A 38 -17.19 2.38 -16.71
N LEU A 39 -16.47 2.85 -17.73
CA LEU A 39 -15.40 3.83 -17.55
C LEU A 39 -15.92 5.18 -16.99
N PRO A 40 -16.96 5.83 -17.56
CA PRO A 40 -17.51 7.05 -17.00
C PRO A 40 -18.12 6.84 -15.60
N LEU A 41 -18.74 5.70 -15.36
CA LEU A 41 -19.35 5.38 -14.06
C LEU A 41 -18.28 5.23 -12.97
N CYS A 42 -17.19 4.51 -13.26
CA CYS A 42 -16.06 4.36 -12.33
C CYS A 42 -15.29 5.66 -12.12
N LEU A 43 -15.06 6.44 -13.19
CA LEU A 43 -14.43 7.76 -13.10
C LEU A 43 -15.32 8.76 -12.36
N GLY A 44 -16.64 8.74 -12.60
CA GLY A 44 -17.61 9.55 -11.87
C GLY A 44 -17.66 9.20 -10.38
N GLY A 45 -17.62 7.91 -10.05
CA GLY A 45 -17.50 7.43 -8.67
C GLY A 45 -16.19 7.86 -8.01
N ALA A 46 -15.06 7.72 -8.71
CA ALA A 46 -13.76 8.16 -8.25
C ALA A 46 -13.72 9.69 -8.04
N TRP A 47 -14.30 10.45 -8.94
CA TRP A 47 -14.42 11.90 -8.82
C TRP A 47 -15.30 12.30 -7.63
N PHE A 48 -16.43 11.62 -7.43
CA PHE A 48 -17.30 11.82 -6.28
C PHE A 48 -16.59 11.55 -4.95
N VAL A 49 -15.80 10.47 -4.86
CA VAL A 49 -14.96 10.16 -3.70
C VAL A 49 -13.93 11.28 -3.46
N CYS A 50 -13.31 11.82 -4.52
CA CYS A 50 -12.41 12.96 -4.41
C CYS A 50 -13.10 14.22 -3.89
N MET A 51 -14.35 14.47 -4.27
CA MET A 51 -15.11 15.63 -3.79
C MET A 51 -15.55 15.50 -2.34
N LYS A 52 -15.87 14.29 -1.90
CA LYS A 52 -16.31 14.03 -0.52
C LYS A 52 -15.18 14.09 0.51
N LYS A 53 -13.94 13.73 0.12
CA LYS A 53 -12.79 13.78 1.02
C LYS A 53 -12.31 15.22 1.25
N THR A 54 -12.01 15.57 2.51
CA THR A 54 -11.40 16.85 2.86
C THR A 54 -9.98 16.93 2.33
N PRO A 55 -9.58 18.02 1.64
CA PRO A 55 -8.20 18.21 1.22
C PRO A 55 -7.31 18.41 2.45
N VAL A 56 -6.14 17.78 2.45
CA VAL A 56 -5.11 17.93 3.46
C VAL A 56 -3.91 18.59 2.81
N TYR A 57 -3.42 19.65 3.41
CA TYR A 57 -2.27 20.42 2.97
C TYR A 57 -1.06 20.07 3.82
N SER A 58 0.14 20.22 3.29
CA SER A 58 1.38 20.17 4.04
C SER A 58 1.91 21.58 4.19
N VAL A 59 2.14 21.98 5.42
CA VAL A 59 2.86 23.21 5.73
C VAL A 59 4.23 22.81 6.24
N GLU A 60 5.26 23.44 5.69
CA GLU A 60 6.65 23.11 5.98
C GLU A 60 7.40 24.33 6.47
N ALA A 61 8.24 24.15 7.47
CA ALA A 61 9.19 25.14 7.95
C ALA A 61 10.59 24.56 8.03
N LYS A 62 11.61 25.37 7.77
CA LYS A 62 13.00 25.00 7.94
C LYS A 62 13.58 25.68 9.17
N VAL A 63 14.13 24.89 10.05
CA VAL A 63 14.59 25.33 11.36
C VAL A 63 16.03 24.88 11.55
N MET A 64 16.89 25.76 12.03
CA MET A 64 18.25 25.42 12.43
C MET A 64 18.28 25.20 13.93
N ILE A 65 18.73 24.03 14.36
CA ILE A 65 18.95 23.71 15.76
C ILE A 65 20.34 24.23 16.14
N ASN A 66 20.37 25.13 17.10
CA ASN A 66 21.61 25.69 17.59
C ASN A 66 22.31 24.70 18.53
N ASP A 67 23.48 24.25 18.15
CA ASP A 67 24.35 23.45 19.00
C ASP A 67 24.97 24.35 20.06
N THR A 68 24.34 24.40 21.22
CA THR A 68 24.80 25.27 22.36
C THR A 68 26.17 24.86 22.90
N LYS A 69 26.66 23.66 22.55
CA LYS A 69 27.99 23.16 22.95
C LYS A 69 29.14 23.64 22.05
N ARG A 70 28.85 24.24 20.89
CA ARG A 70 29.87 24.85 20.03
C ARG A 70 30.34 26.24 20.50
N GLY A 71 29.70 26.81 21.49
CA GLY A 71 30.03 28.17 22.06
C GLY A 71 31.13 28.17 23.11
N GLU A 72 31.60 27.02 23.59
CA GLU A 72 32.74 26.99 24.53
C GLU A 72 34.05 27.07 23.75
N LEU A 73 34.60 28.29 23.77
CA LEU A 73 35.90 28.60 23.17
C LEU A 73 37.00 27.67 23.71
N GLY A 74 37.60 26.87 22.86
CA GLY A 74 38.98 26.46 23.05
C GLY A 74 39.34 24.96 22.90
N THR A 75 38.44 24.02 23.05
CA THR A 75 38.77 22.58 23.04
C THR A 75 38.32 21.80 21.80
N SER A 76 37.43 22.37 20.99
CA SER A 76 36.80 21.66 19.85
C SER A 76 37.69 21.50 18.62
N THR A 77 38.74 22.30 18.48
CA THR A 77 39.60 22.28 17.27
C THR A 77 40.49 21.04 17.23
N VAL A 78 41.03 20.62 18.37
CA VAL A 78 41.91 19.46 18.49
C VAL A 78 41.14 18.14 18.34
N MET A 79 39.88 18.06 18.80
CA MET A 79 39.06 16.86 18.67
C MET A 79 38.55 16.66 17.26
N LYS A 80 38.30 17.71 16.48
CA LYS A 80 37.94 17.63 15.06
C LYS A 80 39.07 17.07 14.20
N GLU A 81 40.32 17.43 14.53
CA GLU A 81 41.52 16.91 13.80
C GLU A 81 41.80 15.45 14.12
N LEU A 82 41.35 14.93 15.26
CA LEU A 82 41.51 13.53 15.67
C LEU A 82 40.41 12.58 15.20
N GLY A 83 39.43 13.04 14.39
CA GLY A 83 38.45 12.19 13.76
C GLY A 83 37.30 11.69 14.66
N PHE A 84 37.13 12.24 15.88
CA PHE A 84 36.08 11.86 16.82
C PHE A 84 34.82 12.75 16.74
N ALA A 85 34.54 13.34 15.57
CA ALA A 85 33.33 14.15 15.37
C ALA A 85 32.09 13.24 15.20
N GLN A 86 31.49 12.83 16.28
CA GLN A 86 30.12 12.29 16.30
C GLN A 86 29.15 13.47 16.36
N SER A 87 28.88 14.14 15.22
CA SER A 87 27.95 15.27 15.15
C SER A 87 26.49 14.85 14.97
N ASP A 88 26.25 13.63 14.53
CA ASP A 88 24.91 13.18 14.08
C ASP A 88 23.95 12.83 15.22
N VAL A 89 24.46 12.44 16.38
CA VAL A 89 23.63 11.98 17.51
C VAL A 89 22.89 13.13 18.20
N PHE A 90 23.39 14.35 18.12
CA PHE A 90 22.80 15.51 18.81
C PHE A 90 21.53 16.04 18.14
N VAL A 91 21.56 16.20 16.82
CA VAL A 91 20.38 16.71 16.09
C VAL A 91 19.25 15.70 16.10
N GLU A 92 19.55 14.42 16.04
CA GLU A 92 18.57 13.34 16.14
C GLU A 92 17.86 13.32 17.49
N ASN A 93 18.56 13.58 18.59
CA ASN A 93 17.96 13.67 19.91
C ASN A 93 16.99 14.88 20.03
N GLU A 94 17.38 16.03 19.51
CA GLU A 94 16.54 17.22 19.47
C GLU A 94 15.29 17.01 18.58
N MET A 95 15.45 16.27 17.47
CA MET A 95 14.32 15.87 16.63
C MET A 95 13.33 14.97 17.39
N ILE A 96 13.83 14.03 18.20
CA ILE A 96 13.00 13.17 19.05
C ILE A 96 12.26 14.03 20.11
N GLU A 97 12.92 15.03 20.68
CA GLU A 97 12.27 15.94 21.63
C GLU A 97 11.18 16.76 20.95
N LEU A 98 11.44 17.32 19.77
CA LEU A 98 10.46 18.03 18.95
C LEU A 98 9.27 17.14 18.55
N GLN A 99 9.49 15.83 18.37
CA GLN A 99 8.42 14.85 18.10
C GLN A 99 7.72 14.35 19.36
N SER A 100 8.08 14.84 20.55
CA SER A 100 7.50 14.29 21.77
C SER A 100 6.00 14.60 21.89
N LYS A 101 5.23 13.60 22.35
CA LYS A 101 3.79 13.78 22.61
C LYS A 101 3.51 14.81 23.71
N ASN A 102 4.45 15.03 24.61
CA ASN A 102 4.31 16.02 25.67
C ASN A 102 4.34 17.42 25.09
N LEU A 103 5.30 17.70 24.20
CA LEU A 103 5.39 18.97 23.52
C LEU A 103 4.14 19.23 22.66
N MET A 104 3.68 18.19 21.93
CA MET A 104 2.43 18.27 21.17
C MET A 104 1.21 18.55 22.03
N ARG A 105 1.17 18.04 23.27
CA ARG A 105 0.09 18.30 24.20
C ARG A 105 0.09 19.77 24.66
N GLU A 106 1.26 20.34 24.87
CA GLU A 106 1.39 21.75 25.20
C GLU A 106 0.92 22.63 24.04
N VAL A 107 1.28 22.29 22.80
CA VAL A 107 0.77 22.96 21.60
C VAL A 107 -0.76 22.87 21.51
N VAL A 108 -1.33 21.68 21.74
CA VAL A 108 -2.79 21.49 21.74
C VAL A 108 -3.47 22.33 22.80
N LYS A 109 -2.86 22.47 23.98
CA LYS A 109 -3.36 23.31 25.07
C LYS A 109 -3.24 24.81 24.73
N GLY A 110 -2.08 25.23 24.22
CA GLY A 110 -1.81 26.64 23.89
C GLY A 110 -2.73 27.17 22.78
N LEU A 111 -3.01 26.34 21.77
CA LEU A 111 -3.86 26.72 20.66
C LEU A 111 -5.33 26.26 20.81
N GLU A 112 -5.71 25.65 21.93
CA GLU A 112 -7.07 25.13 22.20
C GLU A 112 -7.58 24.18 21.09
N LEU A 113 -6.70 23.32 20.53
CA LEU A 113 -7.02 22.46 19.38
C LEU A 113 -7.91 21.27 19.71
N ASN A 114 -8.27 21.09 20.95
CA ASN A 114 -9.20 20.07 21.44
C ASN A 114 -10.67 20.41 21.16
N VAL A 115 -11.00 21.63 20.72
CA VAL A 115 -12.34 22.05 20.29
C VAL A 115 -12.27 22.50 18.84
N ARG A 116 -13.08 21.88 17.98
CA ARG A 116 -13.13 22.18 16.56
C ARG A 116 -14.54 22.56 16.13
N TYR A 117 -14.65 23.53 15.26
CA TYR A 117 -15.92 24.08 14.77
C TYR A 117 -16.12 23.74 13.31
N PHE A 118 -17.28 23.23 12.96
CA PHE A 118 -17.64 22.87 11.60
C PHE A 118 -18.96 23.46 11.20
N ARG A 119 -19.08 23.90 9.96
CA ARG A 119 -20.35 24.22 9.32
C ARG A 119 -20.68 23.10 8.35
N GLU A 120 -21.90 22.55 8.48
CA GLU A 120 -22.37 21.53 7.55
C GLU A 120 -22.47 22.13 6.15
N GLY A 121 -21.91 21.43 5.17
CA GLY A 121 -21.93 21.79 3.75
C GLY A 121 -22.57 20.67 2.94
N MET A 122 -23.10 20.99 1.75
CA MET A 122 -23.82 20.04 0.89
C MET A 122 -23.01 18.77 0.54
N LEU A 123 -21.69 18.85 0.43
CA LEU A 123 -20.81 17.72 0.06
C LEU A 123 -19.85 17.32 1.17
N ARG A 124 -19.43 18.26 2.00
CA ARG A 124 -18.49 18.04 3.10
C ARG A 124 -18.62 19.16 4.13
N PRO A 125 -18.41 18.88 5.43
CA PRO A 125 -18.35 19.91 6.45
C PRO A 125 -17.13 20.80 6.22
N LYS A 126 -17.28 22.11 6.43
CA LYS A 126 -16.21 23.11 6.37
C LYS A 126 -15.78 23.42 7.79
N GLU A 127 -14.52 23.19 8.13
CA GLU A 127 -13.94 23.60 9.41
C GLU A 127 -13.73 25.11 9.44
N LEU A 128 -14.13 25.76 10.53
CA LEU A 128 -14.16 27.22 10.66
C LEU A 128 -12.96 27.78 11.44
N TYR A 129 -12.26 26.95 12.20
CA TYR A 129 -11.14 27.32 13.06
C TYR A 129 -11.38 28.64 13.81
N LYS A 130 -10.52 29.68 13.63
CA LYS A 130 -10.64 30.99 14.25
C LYS A 130 -11.70 31.88 13.61
N ASP A 131 -12.15 31.59 12.39
CA ASP A 131 -13.19 32.33 11.66
C ASP A 131 -14.60 31.91 12.07
N GLY A 132 -14.72 31.04 13.09
CA GLY A 132 -16.01 30.60 13.61
C GLY A 132 -16.73 31.72 14.35
N PRO A 133 -18.08 31.74 14.27
CA PRO A 133 -18.90 32.77 14.92
C PRO A 133 -19.01 32.65 16.44
N ILE A 134 -18.66 31.48 16.95
CA ILE A 134 -18.73 31.16 18.38
C ILE A 134 -17.37 30.65 18.90
N LYS A 135 -17.14 30.86 20.19
CA LYS A 135 -16.06 30.26 20.95
C LYS A 135 -16.64 29.56 22.19
N ILE A 136 -16.21 28.33 22.42
CA ILE A 136 -16.54 27.61 23.65
C ILE A 136 -15.40 27.81 24.64
N LEU A 137 -15.74 28.31 25.82
CA LEU A 137 -14.83 28.33 26.95
C LEU A 137 -15.19 27.18 27.89
N VAL A 138 -14.19 26.49 28.40
CA VAL A 138 -14.36 25.36 29.31
C VAL A 138 -13.51 25.58 30.54
N ASP A 139 -14.10 25.49 31.75
CA ASP A 139 -13.43 25.73 33.02
C ASP A 139 -12.33 24.69 33.32
N HIS A 140 -12.62 23.40 33.02
CA HIS A 140 -11.71 22.29 33.27
C HIS A 140 -11.50 21.50 31.98
N PRO A 141 -10.70 22.03 31.02
CA PRO A 141 -10.54 21.44 29.71
C PRO A 141 -9.85 20.05 29.71
N GLU A 142 -9.19 19.71 30.83
CA GLU A 142 -8.61 18.36 31.05
C GLU A 142 -9.68 17.25 31.24
N ASN A 143 -10.88 17.63 31.66
CA ASN A 143 -11.98 16.70 31.92
C ASN A 143 -12.88 16.47 30.69
N ILE A 144 -12.60 17.15 29.57
CA ILE A 144 -13.37 17.00 28.33
C ILE A 144 -13.34 15.55 27.87
N LYS A 145 -14.54 14.96 27.72
CA LYS A 145 -14.76 13.69 27.05
C LYS A 145 -15.08 13.93 25.58
N ASP A 146 -14.71 12.97 24.73
CA ASP A 146 -14.99 13.07 23.31
C ASP A 146 -16.52 13.22 23.07
N THR A 147 -16.94 14.37 22.60
CA THR A 147 -18.35 14.72 22.43
C THR A 147 -18.55 15.56 21.18
N ILE A 148 -19.64 15.37 20.49
CA ILE A 148 -20.07 16.19 19.36
C ILE A 148 -21.30 16.94 19.78
N LEU A 149 -21.28 18.26 19.65
CA LEU A 149 -22.39 19.14 19.95
C LEU A 149 -22.80 19.92 18.72
N TYR A 150 -24.06 20.21 18.61
CA TYR A 150 -24.62 21.09 17.60
C TYR A 150 -25.12 22.35 18.29
N VAL A 151 -24.57 23.49 17.91
CA VAL A 151 -24.96 24.80 18.44
C VAL A 151 -25.72 25.54 17.35
N ASN A 152 -27.00 25.70 17.56
CA ASN A 152 -27.84 26.53 16.70
C ASN A 152 -28.02 27.90 17.33
N VAL A 153 -27.76 28.94 16.54
CA VAL A 153 -27.98 30.33 16.95
C VAL A 153 -29.32 30.78 16.39
N GLU A 154 -30.28 31.05 17.28
CA GLU A 154 -31.61 31.51 16.91
C GLU A 154 -31.66 33.05 16.99
N GLU A 155 -32.75 33.64 16.50
CA GLU A 155 -33.02 35.09 16.61
C GLU A 155 -32.99 35.56 18.08
N GLU A 156 -32.53 36.80 18.32
CA GLU A 156 -32.43 37.40 19.65
C GLU A 156 -31.31 36.87 20.58
N GLU A 157 -30.17 36.42 20.04
CA GLU A 157 -29.02 35.95 20.85
C GLU A 157 -29.28 34.68 21.68
N LYS A 158 -30.33 33.93 21.37
CA LYS A 158 -30.59 32.63 21.97
C LYS A 158 -29.77 31.56 21.28
N ILE A 159 -29.23 30.67 22.08
CA ILE A 159 -28.49 29.51 21.62
C ILE A 159 -29.20 28.23 22.07
N LYS A 160 -29.22 27.26 21.17
CA LYS A 160 -29.67 25.90 21.45
C LYS A 160 -28.54 24.95 21.22
N VAL A 161 -28.14 24.26 22.25
CA VAL A 161 -27.07 23.26 22.20
C VAL A 161 -27.71 21.88 22.27
N SER A 162 -27.45 21.05 21.25
CA SER A 162 -27.94 19.67 21.17
C SER A 162 -26.80 18.69 21.05
N SER A 163 -27.00 17.47 21.54
CA SER A 163 -26.09 16.34 21.38
C SER A 163 -26.20 15.75 19.97
N ALA A 164 -25.26 14.91 19.57
CA ALA A 164 -25.29 14.15 18.32
C ALA A 164 -26.57 13.29 18.16
N ASP A 165 -27.18 12.88 19.26
CA ASP A 165 -28.42 12.09 19.28
C ASP A 165 -29.69 12.96 19.16
N GLY A 166 -29.53 14.28 19.04
CA GLY A 166 -30.61 15.25 18.91
C GLY A 166 -31.26 15.65 20.24
N GLU A 167 -30.75 15.19 21.39
CA GLU A 167 -31.21 15.66 22.70
C GLU A 167 -30.74 17.09 22.94
N ILE A 168 -31.68 17.95 23.41
CA ILE A 168 -31.36 19.33 23.78
C ILE A 168 -30.63 19.29 25.11
N VAL A 169 -29.37 19.68 25.11
CA VAL A 169 -28.52 19.76 26.30
C VAL A 169 -28.73 21.10 27.03
N PHE A 170 -28.95 22.17 26.28
CA PHE A 170 -29.12 23.50 26.80
C PHE A 170 -29.88 24.43 25.85
N GLU A 171 -30.72 25.27 26.38
CA GLU A 171 -31.41 26.36 25.68
C GLU A 171 -31.35 27.61 26.55
N GLY A 172 -30.71 28.67 26.09
CA GLY A 172 -30.47 29.88 26.87
C GLY A 172 -29.75 30.94 26.04
N HIS A 173 -28.96 31.80 26.70
CA HIS A 173 -28.25 32.92 26.10
C HIS A 173 -26.74 32.65 26.03
N PHE A 174 -26.04 33.45 25.24
CA PHE A 174 -24.58 33.43 25.21
C PHE A 174 -24.00 33.73 26.62
N SER A 175 -22.81 33.18 26.89
CA SER A 175 -22.06 33.31 28.15
C SER A 175 -22.71 32.68 29.39
N GLU A 176 -23.84 32.00 29.25
CA GLU A 176 -24.40 31.19 30.32
C GLU A 176 -23.60 29.88 30.52
N SER A 177 -23.47 29.48 31.79
CA SER A 177 -22.72 28.26 32.13
C SER A 177 -23.57 27.01 31.91
N ILE A 178 -23.06 26.10 31.06
CA ILE A 178 -23.67 24.83 30.70
C ILE A 178 -22.90 23.75 31.46
N SER A 179 -23.59 23.00 32.32
CA SER A 179 -22.98 21.87 33.05
C SER A 179 -22.97 20.59 32.19
N MET A 180 -21.79 20.05 31.98
CA MET A 180 -21.55 18.82 31.22
C MET A 180 -21.05 17.67 32.11
N GLY A 181 -21.51 17.63 33.35
CA GLY A 181 -21.13 16.63 34.35
C GLY A 181 -19.82 17.01 35.05
N ASP A 182 -18.67 16.58 34.52
CA ASP A 182 -17.37 16.79 35.15
C ASP A 182 -16.73 18.16 34.84
N TYR A 183 -17.33 18.98 33.97
CA TYR A 183 -16.84 20.28 33.56
C TYR A 183 -18.03 21.20 33.21
N CYS A 184 -17.80 22.52 33.32
CA CYS A 184 -18.73 23.51 32.82
C CYS A 184 -18.17 24.18 31.58
N MET A 185 -19.05 24.52 30.64
CA MET A 185 -18.69 25.24 29.43
C MET A 185 -19.62 26.45 29.26
N SER A 186 -19.15 27.46 28.56
CA SER A 186 -19.98 28.55 28.07
C SER A 186 -19.71 28.82 26.61
N VAL A 187 -20.72 29.26 25.88
CA VAL A 187 -20.62 29.64 24.48
C VAL A 187 -20.54 31.13 24.37
N GLU A 188 -19.45 31.63 23.85
CA GLU A 188 -19.26 33.06 23.60
C GLU A 188 -19.48 33.39 22.13
N LYS A 189 -20.09 34.55 21.85
CA LYS A 189 -20.22 35.08 20.51
C LYS A 189 -18.92 35.79 20.13
N ARG A 190 -18.31 35.43 19.01
CA ARG A 190 -17.23 36.23 18.42
C ARG A 190 -17.85 37.44 17.70
N ALA A 191 -17.25 38.63 17.87
CA ALA A 191 -17.71 39.84 17.21
C ALA A 191 -17.77 39.60 15.69
N ASP A 192 -18.78 40.08 14.97
CA ASP A 192 -18.98 40.04 13.53
C ASP A 192 -19.80 38.91 12.93
N PHE A 193 -20.46 38.08 13.72
CA PHE A 193 -21.36 37.10 13.12
C PHE A 193 -22.76 37.67 12.89
N GLN A 194 -23.15 37.81 11.61
CA GLN A 194 -24.51 38.04 11.15
C GLN A 194 -24.95 36.78 10.34
N GLY A 195 -25.73 35.92 10.91
CA GLY A 195 -26.31 34.82 10.15
C GLY A 195 -26.77 33.66 11.04
N ASP A 196 -27.91 33.09 10.68
CA ASP A 196 -28.46 31.87 11.27
C ASP A 196 -27.69 30.65 10.73
N GLY A 197 -27.45 29.69 11.57
CA GLY A 197 -26.87 28.44 11.12
C GLY A 197 -26.42 27.52 12.25
N GLU A 198 -26.60 26.26 12.02
CA GLU A 198 -26.15 25.20 12.89
C GLU A 198 -24.62 25.02 12.77
N ILE A 199 -23.94 25.05 13.90
CA ILE A 199 -22.49 24.84 14.00
C ILE A 199 -22.26 23.55 14.76
N ARG A 200 -21.63 22.61 14.13
CA ARG A 200 -21.17 21.40 14.77
C ARG A 200 -19.84 21.68 15.49
N VAL A 201 -19.78 21.33 16.75
CA VAL A 201 -18.59 21.46 17.60
C VAL A 201 -18.12 20.08 18.04
N ASP A 202 -16.97 19.72 17.59
CA ASP A 202 -16.32 18.48 17.98
C ASP A 202 -15.36 18.77 19.13
N MET A 203 -15.68 18.29 20.32
CA MET A 203 -14.84 18.40 21.51
C MET A 203 -14.09 17.10 21.74
N TYR A 204 -12.80 17.17 21.87
CA TYR A 204 -11.92 16.02 22.08
C TYR A 204 -11.15 16.13 23.39
N SER A 205 -10.89 14.99 24.02
CA SER A 205 -9.90 14.92 25.10
C SER A 205 -8.53 15.35 24.57
N TYR A 206 -7.74 15.98 25.43
CA TYR A 206 -6.37 16.38 25.06
C TYR A 206 -5.55 15.23 24.47
N ARG A 207 -5.73 14.02 24.99
CA ARG A 207 -5.07 12.82 24.48
C ARG A 207 -5.40 12.57 23.01
N LYS A 208 -6.69 12.59 22.65
CA LYS A 208 -7.14 12.33 21.28
C LYS A 208 -6.74 13.44 20.32
N ALA A 209 -6.86 14.70 20.77
CA ALA A 209 -6.42 15.84 19.97
C ALA A 209 -4.90 15.79 19.71
N THR A 210 -4.10 15.47 20.77
CA THR A 210 -2.65 15.29 20.64
C THR A 210 -2.28 14.15 19.70
N ASP A 211 -2.92 12.98 19.82
CA ASP A 211 -2.67 11.84 18.92
C ASP A 211 -3.06 12.15 17.47
N GLY A 212 -4.09 12.99 17.27
CA GLY A 212 -4.48 13.47 15.95
C GLY A 212 -3.41 14.36 15.31
N LEU A 213 -2.92 15.34 16.08
CA LEU A 213 -1.87 16.26 15.63
C LEU A 213 -0.54 15.54 15.39
N TYR A 214 -0.16 14.65 16.32
CA TYR A 214 1.08 13.86 16.22
C TYR A 214 1.16 13.02 14.94
N ARG A 215 0.05 12.46 14.46
CA ARG A 215 0.01 11.70 13.20
C ARG A 215 0.27 12.58 11.97
N GLY A 216 -0.04 13.85 12.06
CA GLY A 216 0.19 14.82 10.98
C GLY A 216 1.58 15.43 10.97
N LEU A 217 2.34 15.30 12.09
CA LEU A 217 3.67 15.87 12.25
C LEU A 217 4.74 14.96 11.64
N GLU A 218 5.61 15.53 10.84
CA GLU A 218 6.74 14.88 10.20
C GLU A 218 7.97 15.76 10.38
N ILE A 219 9.02 15.23 11.00
CA ILE A 219 10.27 15.96 11.22
C ILE A 219 11.40 15.16 10.56
N SER A 220 12.19 15.82 9.74
CA SER A 220 13.27 15.19 9.00
C SER A 220 14.48 16.11 8.88
N LEU A 221 15.67 15.55 8.79
CA LEU A 221 16.86 16.32 8.46
C LEU A 221 16.77 16.84 7.02
N LEU A 222 17.16 18.09 6.81
CA LEU A 222 17.15 18.69 5.49
C LEU A 222 18.24 18.07 4.61
N GLU A 223 19.46 17.90 5.17
CA GLU A 223 20.61 17.25 4.56
C GLU A 223 21.41 16.52 5.63
N LYS A 224 22.10 15.43 5.24
CA LYS A 224 23.03 14.73 6.12
C LYS A 224 24.18 15.67 6.52
N ASN A 225 24.54 15.67 7.78
CA ASN A 225 25.60 16.51 8.37
C ASN A 225 25.27 18.01 8.50
N THR A 226 24.00 18.39 8.50
CA THR A 226 23.56 19.74 8.81
C THR A 226 22.71 19.78 10.09
N ASN A 227 22.71 20.93 10.78
CA ASN A 227 21.84 21.15 11.92
C ASN A 227 20.48 21.72 11.48
N ALA A 228 20.14 21.63 10.18
CA ALA A 228 18.90 22.12 9.63
C ALA A 228 17.86 20.99 9.58
N VAL A 229 16.72 21.23 10.19
CA VAL A 229 15.60 20.29 10.29
C VAL A 229 14.39 20.87 9.57
N GLN A 230 13.70 20.03 8.82
CA GLN A 230 12.42 20.37 8.22
C GLN A 230 11.31 19.83 9.12
N ILE A 231 10.40 20.71 9.52
CA ILE A 231 9.20 20.39 10.26
C ILE A 231 8.02 20.52 9.30
N ALA A 232 7.26 19.46 9.09
CA ALA A 232 6.08 19.44 8.24
C ALA A 232 4.85 19.02 9.05
N VAL A 233 3.75 19.76 8.89
CA VAL A 233 2.46 19.43 9.51
C VAL A 233 1.42 19.27 8.42
N LYS A 234 0.73 18.13 8.44
CA LYS A 234 -0.35 17.80 7.50
C LYS A 234 -1.69 18.11 8.16
N ASP A 235 -2.40 19.10 7.65
CA ASP A 235 -3.69 19.54 8.18
C ASP A 235 -4.67 19.91 7.06
N ALA A 236 -5.96 19.89 7.38
CA ALA A 236 -7.00 20.36 6.47
C ALA A 236 -6.97 21.87 6.29
N LEU A 237 -6.48 22.61 7.31
CA LEU A 237 -6.37 24.07 7.33
C LEU A 237 -4.91 24.50 7.38
N PRO A 238 -4.38 25.10 6.32
CA PRO A 238 -2.99 25.57 6.27
C PRO A 238 -2.66 26.56 7.40
N VAL A 239 -3.57 27.50 7.68
CA VAL A 239 -3.38 28.52 8.75
C VAL A 239 -3.17 27.86 10.11
N ARG A 240 -3.95 26.81 10.43
CA ARG A 240 -3.76 26.07 11.69
C ARG A 240 -2.42 25.34 11.72
N ALA A 241 -2.03 24.72 10.60
CA ALA A 241 -0.73 24.05 10.52
C ALA A 241 0.45 25.02 10.69
N GLU A 242 0.35 26.24 10.14
CA GLU A 242 1.35 27.30 10.35
C GLU A 242 1.43 27.70 11.82
N GLU A 243 0.30 27.93 12.48
CA GLU A 243 0.25 28.26 13.89
C GLU A 243 0.81 27.13 14.77
N VAL A 244 0.47 25.87 14.45
CA VAL A 244 1.00 24.70 15.15
C VAL A 244 2.52 24.64 15.08
N ILE A 245 3.11 24.90 13.91
CA ILE A 245 4.58 24.88 13.75
C ILE A 245 5.20 26.04 14.54
N ARG A 246 4.62 27.24 14.47
CA ARG A 246 5.12 28.40 15.22
C ARG A 246 5.05 28.17 16.73
N GLU A 247 3.93 27.68 17.22
CA GLU A 247 3.72 27.38 18.63
C GLU A 247 4.64 26.26 19.11
N LEU A 248 4.82 25.20 18.29
CA LEU A 248 5.75 24.10 18.57
C LEU A 248 7.17 24.63 18.78
N ILE A 249 7.65 25.50 17.88
CA ILE A 249 9.00 26.09 17.98
C ILE A 249 9.07 27.05 19.17
N ALA A 250 8.03 27.82 19.44
CA ALA A 250 7.97 28.73 20.58
C ALA A 250 8.05 27.98 21.90
N ILE A 251 7.22 26.95 22.11
CA ILE A 251 7.22 26.13 23.32
C ILE A 251 8.55 25.38 23.48
N TYR A 252 9.10 24.82 22.38
CA TYR A 252 10.39 24.15 22.40
C TYR A 252 11.50 25.09 22.86
N ASN A 253 11.54 26.34 22.34
CA ASN A 253 12.51 27.36 22.75
C ASN A 253 12.32 27.78 24.19
N ASP A 254 11.07 27.96 24.62
CA ASP A 254 10.74 28.36 26.00
C ASP A 254 11.14 27.28 27.01
N ASN A 255 10.82 26.03 26.71
CA ASN A 255 11.23 24.87 27.51
C ASN A 255 12.75 24.76 27.60
N GLY A 256 13.45 24.92 26.47
CA GLY A 256 14.91 24.90 26.43
C GLY A 256 15.53 26.05 27.22
N MET A 257 14.96 27.26 27.14
CA MET A 257 15.38 28.42 27.92
C MET A 257 15.17 28.18 29.41
N THR A 258 14.00 27.75 29.81
CA THR A 258 13.65 27.50 31.23
C THR A 258 14.58 26.44 31.83
N ASN A 259 14.87 25.38 31.09
CA ASN A 259 15.80 24.34 31.51
C ASN A 259 17.22 24.90 31.70
N LYS A 260 17.73 25.67 30.73
CA LYS A 260 19.04 26.29 30.79
C LYS A 260 19.15 27.28 31.97
N GLN A 261 18.13 28.09 32.18
CA GLN A 261 18.06 29.01 33.31
C GLN A 261 18.08 28.28 34.65
N LEU A 262 17.34 27.16 34.77
CA LEU A 262 17.30 26.34 35.98
C LEU A 262 18.66 25.73 36.28
N VAL A 263 19.32 25.13 35.27
CA VAL A 263 20.69 24.58 35.44
C VAL A 263 21.68 25.66 35.83
N SER A 264 21.67 26.83 35.15
CA SER A 264 22.54 27.94 35.45
C SER A 264 22.28 28.49 36.87
N ALA A 265 21.03 28.65 37.29
CA ALA A 265 20.67 29.06 38.63
C ALA A 265 21.19 28.09 39.72
N LYS A 266 21.05 26.77 39.49
CA LYS A 266 21.59 25.76 40.42
C LYS A 266 23.11 25.72 40.45
N THR A 267 23.76 26.01 39.31
CA THR A 267 25.23 26.17 39.25
C THR A 267 25.68 27.38 40.07
N VAL A 268 25.01 28.52 39.92
CA VAL A 268 25.30 29.73 40.74
C VAL A 268 25.12 29.45 42.21
N GLU A 269 23.97 28.84 42.61
CA GLU A 269 23.69 28.45 43.98
C GLU A 269 24.80 27.57 44.60
N PHE A 270 25.26 26.60 43.85
CA PHE A 270 26.35 25.69 44.23
C PHE A 270 27.67 26.48 44.43
N ILE A 271 28.01 27.35 43.46
CA ILE A 271 29.25 28.11 43.50
C ILE A 271 29.20 29.13 44.69
N ASP A 272 28.07 29.78 44.90
CA ASP A 272 27.91 30.73 46.00
C ASP A 272 28.09 30.05 47.38
N ALA A 273 27.52 28.82 47.52
CA ALA A 273 27.74 28.02 48.71
C ALA A 273 29.21 27.69 48.93
N ARG A 274 29.92 27.37 47.82
CA ARG A 274 31.35 27.02 47.87
C ARG A 274 32.23 28.22 48.15
N LEU A 275 31.94 29.38 47.55
CA LEU A 275 32.63 30.64 47.80
C LEU A 275 32.56 31.04 49.27
N LYS A 276 31.39 30.88 49.94
CA LYS A 276 31.24 31.14 51.38
C LYS A 276 32.21 30.29 52.23
N VAL A 277 32.38 29.01 51.85
CA VAL A 277 33.31 28.11 52.55
C VAL A 277 34.74 28.53 52.33
N ILE A 278 35.13 28.80 51.07
CA ILE A 278 36.50 29.21 50.73
C ILE A 278 36.86 30.56 51.37
N ASN A 279 35.93 31.50 51.39
CA ASN A 279 36.17 32.80 52.00
C ASN A 279 36.45 32.68 53.51
N ARG A 280 35.75 31.71 54.20
CA ARG A 280 36.03 31.41 55.60
C ARG A 280 37.41 30.78 55.75
N GLU A 281 37.72 29.73 54.90
CA GLU A 281 39.03 29.07 54.96
C GLU A 281 40.17 30.04 54.64
N LEU A 282 39.97 31.00 53.73
CA LEU A 282 40.93 32.06 53.42
C LEU A 282 41.15 32.99 54.63
N GLY A 283 40.07 33.42 55.29
CA GLY A 283 40.18 34.17 56.53
C GLY A 283 40.98 33.45 57.63
N ASP A 284 40.65 32.16 57.86
CA ASP A 284 41.38 31.35 58.82
C ASP A 284 42.89 31.24 58.49
N ILE A 285 43.25 31.11 57.17
CA ILE A 285 44.65 31.07 56.70
C ILE A 285 45.34 32.45 56.86
N GLU A 286 44.60 33.56 56.61
CA GLU A 286 45.12 34.91 56.81
C GLU A 286 45.37 35.18 58.26
N ASP A 287 44.50 34.76 59.18
CA ASP A 287 44.70 34.85 60.63
C ASP A 287 45.91 34.01 61.08
N ASP A 288 46.04 32.80 60.50
CA ASP A 288 47.20 31.94 60.77
C ASP A 288 48.52 32.60 60.25
N ALA A 289 48.49 33.19 59.05
CA ALA A 289 49.61 33.91 58.49
C ALA A 289 50.02 35.15 59.38
N GLU A 290 49.05 35.88 59.79
CA GLU A 290 49.24 37.00 60.69
C GLU A 290 49.85 36.53 62.03
N SER A 291 49.23 35.54 62.65
CA SER A 291 49.67 34.97 63.93
C SER A 291 51.09 34.37 63.83
N PHE A 292 51.42 33.75 62.68
CA PHE A 292 52.76 33.19 62.43
C PHE A 292 53.80 34.33 62.32
N LYS A 293 53.45 35.40 61.52
CA LYS A 293 54.31 36.62 61.42
C LYS A 293 54.57 37.25 62.76
N LYS A 294 53.51 37.46 63.57
CA LYS A 294 53.61 38.08 64.93
C LYS A 294 54.47 37.21 65.85
N ARG A 295 54.28 35.92 65.91
CA ARG A 295 55.01 34.99 66.83
C ARG A 295 56.48 34.92 66.44
N ASN A 296 56.83 34.92 65.17
CA ASN A 296 58.21 34.70 64.68
C ASN A 296 58.97 36.01 64.37
N ARG A 297 58.38 37.20 64.56
CA ARG A 297 59.00 38.54 64.31
C ARG A 297 59.64 38.62 62.90
N LEU A 298 59.01 38.14 61.90
CA LEU A 298 59.57 38.12 60.54
C LEU A 298 59.41 39.48 59.87
N THR A 299 60.50 40.17 59.64
CA THR A 299 60.62 41.34 58.80
C THR A 299 61.67 41.07 57.76
N ASP A 300 61.24 40.99 56.51
CA ASP A 300 61.93 40.99 55.23
C ASP A 300 63.25 40.22 55.05
N LEU A 301 63.24 39.21 54.22
CA LEU A 301 64.42 38.47 53.69
C LEU A 301 64.34 38.43 52.19
N SER A 302 65.11 39.28 51.54
CA SER A 302 65.22 39.28 50.06
C SER A 302 66.60 38.88 49.60
N ALA A 303 66.74 38.26 48.55
CA ALA A 303 67.60 38.31 47.39
C ALA A 303 68.24 37.01 46.87
N ASP A 304 68.67 36.05 47.72
CA ASP A 304 69.36 34.85 47.21
C ASP A 304 68.38 33.69 46.81
N ALA A 305 67.15 33.83 47.15
CA ALA A 305 66.10 32.83 46.86
C ALA A 305 65.51 32.93 45.44
N ALA A 306 65.80 33.96 44.67
CA ALA A 306 65.09 34.29 43.43
C ALA A 306 65.27 33.25 42.31
N PHE A 307 66.45 32.66 42.10
CA PHE A 307 66.69 31.70 41.03
C PHE A 307 66.08 30.32 41.28
N VAL A 308 66.20 29.85 42.53
CA VAL A 308 65.57 28.54 42.91
C VAL A 308 64.06 28.70 43.03
N MET A 309 63.57 29.91 43.29
CA MET A 309 62.17 30.26 43.35
C MET A 309 61.47 30.17 41.98
N GLU A 310 62.18 30.46 40.88
CA GLU A 310 61.54 30.44 39.58
C GLU A 310 61.22 29.00 39.07
N GLN A 311 62.13 28.05 39.30
CA GLN A 311 61.83 26.60 39.06
C GLN A 311 60.76 26.09 40.01
N LYS A 312 60.79 26.55 41.27
CA LYS A 312 59.76 26.17 42.25
C LYS A 312 58.39 26.80 41.93
N LYS A 313 58.38 28.01 41.40
CA LYS A 313 57.19 28.74 40.99
C LYS A 313 56.43 28.00 39.87
N ALA A 314 57.13 27.46 38.89
CA ALA A 314 56.51 26.65 37.80
C ALA A 314 55.87 25.37 38.34
N ALA A 315 56.61 24.62 39.17
CA ALA A 315 56.09 23.39 39.80
C ALA A 315 54.90 23.65 40.75
N VAL A 316 55.01 24.76 41.56
CA VAL A 316 53.95 25.19 42.44
C VAL A 316 52.72 25.69 41.67
N THR A 317 52.89 26.36 40.53
CA THR A 317 51.78 26.82 39.70
C THR A 317 50.99 25.64 39.12
N GLU A 318 51.69 24.60 38.67
CA GLU A 318 51.04 23.40 38.16
C GLU A 318 50.38 22.56 39.26
N LEU A 319 51.03 22.45 40.42
CA LEU A 319 50.43 21.80 41.59
C LEU A 319 49.14 22.50 42.01
N LEU A 320 49.16 23.82 42.06
CA LEU A 320 48.04 24.71 42.38
C LEU A 320 46.87 24.47 41.45
N LYS A 321 47.13 24.33 40.14
CA LYS A 321 46.14 24.07 39.13
C LYS A 321 45.46 22.70 39.38
N LEU A 322 46.25 21.66 39.63
CA LEU A 322 45.74 20.32 39.90
C LEU A 322 44.99 20.21 41.21
N GLU A 323 45.42 20.89 42.28
CA GLU A 323 44.72 20.96 43.57
C GLU A 323 43.40 21.71 43.45
N THR A 324 43.36 22.79 42.64
CA THR A 324 42.15 23.54 42.35
C THR A 324 41.14 22.63 41.64
N GLU A 325 41.59 21.89 40.62
CA GLU A 325 40.74 20.93 39.89
C GLU A 325 40.26 19.84 40.82
N LEU A 326 41.12 19.28 41.68
CA LEU A 326 40.80 18.28 42.67
C LEU A 326 39.69 18.72 43.65
N ASP A 327 39.81 19.97 44.17
CA ASP A 327 38.82 20.51 45.10
C ASP A 327 37.47 20.73 44.44
N VAL A 328 37.44 21.16 43.18
CA VAL A 328 36.19 21.24 42.40
C VAL A 328 35.57 19.86 42.24
N VAL A 329 36.37 18.85 41.82
CA VAL A 329 35.87 17.49 41.64
C VAL A 329 35.42 16.84 42.95
N LYS A 330 36.13 17.07 44.07
CA LYS A 330 35.70 16.64 45.40
C LYS A 330 34.39 17.29 45.83
N SER A 331 34.17 18.57 45.48
CA SER A 331 32.92 19.25 45.77
C SER A 331 31.73 18.62 45.04
N ILE A 332 31.96 18.18 43.80
CA ILE A 332 30.97 17.39 43.06
C ILE A 332 30.72 16.05 43.74
N HIS A 333 31.79 15.40 44.24
CA HIS A 333 31.65 14.13 44.95
C HIS A 333 30.80 14.24 46.22
N VAL A 334 31.05 15.28 47.00
CA VAL A 334 30.26 15.57 48.21
C VAL A 334 28.79 15.84 47.85
N PHE A 335 28.59 16.64 46.78
CA PHE A 335 27.26 16.97 46.29
C PHE A 335 26.48 15.71 45.81
N LEU A 336 27.16 14.77 45.17
CA LEU A 336 26.57 13.47 44.74
C LEU A 336 26.26 12.54 45.90
N SER A 337 27.06 12.58 46.98
CA SER A 337 26.97 11.66 48.12
C SER A 337 26.10 12.18 49.28
N ASP A 338 25.57 13.40 49.18
CA ASP A 338 24.71 13.99 50.20
C ASP A 338 23.40 13.20 50.38
N ARG A 339 23.27 12.49 51.49
CA ARG A 339 22.11 11.62 51.82
C ARG A 339 20.86 12.39 52.25
N ASN A 340 21.00 13.65 52.58
CA ASN A 340 19.89 14.49 53.08
C ASN A 340 19.22 15.31 51.95
N ALA A 341 19.74 15.25 50.76
CA ALA A 341 19.20 15.93 49.58
C ALA A 341 18.24 15.04 48.78
N GLU A 342 17.41 15.67 47.96
CA GLU A 342 16.54 14.96 47.02
C GLU A 342 17.35 13.95 46.19
N GLU A 343 16.78 12.75 45.95
CA GLU A 343 17.45 11.65 45.26
C GLU A 343 17.89 12.06 43.85
N PHE A 344 17.07 12.83 43.15
CA PHE A 344 17.31 13.30 41.79
C PHE A 344 17.33 14.85 41.79
N ARG A 345 18.51 15.44 41.80
CA ARG A 345 18.75 16.88 41.72
C ARG A 345 19.70 17.20 40.58
N ILE A 346 19.54 18.39 40.03
CA ILE A 346 20.40 18.92 38.97
C ILE A 346 21.82 19.08 39.49
N LEU A 347 22.78 18.58 38.71
CA LEU A 347 24.21 18.70 39.01
C LEU A 347 24.75 20.00 38.39
N PRO A 348 25.72 20.68 39.07
CA PRO A 348 26.36 21.84 38.47
C PRO A 348 27.09 21.48 37.15
N GLU A 349 26.95 22.33 36.16
CA GLU A 349 27.62 22.18 34.83
C GLU A 349 28.66 23.27 34.62
N ASN A 350 29.54 23.07 33.65
CA ASN A 350 30.54 24.07 33.20
C ASN A 350 31.51 24.53 34.28
N LEU A 351 31.90 23.66 35.18
CA LEU A 351 32.83 23.94 36.27
C LEU A 351 34.32 23.99 35.83
N GLY A 352 34.58 23.95 34.51
CA GLY A 352 35.95 24.04 33.97
C GLY A 352 36.81 22.80 34.20
N LEU A 353 36.18 21.64 34.37
CA LEU A 353 36.90 20.38 34.50
C LEU A 353 37.52 19.94 33.19
N THR A 354 38.74 19.41 33.28
CA THR A 354 39.47 18.90 32.10
C THR A 354 38.92 17.60 31.56
N ASP A 355 38.18 16.84 32.37
CA ASP A 355 37.58 15.54 31.97
C ASP A 355 36.25 15.74 31.24
N GLU A 356 36.31 15.62 29.90
CA GLU A 356 35.19 15.76 29.02
C GLU A 356 34.11 14.63 29.22
N SER A 357 34.56 13.45 29.59
CA SER A 357 33.68 12.30 29.89
C SER A 357 32.77 12.62 31.09
N LEU A 358 33.34 13.22 32.12
CA LEU A 358 32.62 13.64 33.32
C LEU A 358 31.64 14.79 32.99
N ASN A 359 32.08 15.79 32.23
CA ASN A 359 31.23 16.92 31.80
C ASN A 359 30.04 16.40 30.96
N SER A 360 30.30 15.53 29.99
CA SER A 360 29.25 14.92 29.17
C SER A 360 28.29 14.05 30.01
N GLY A 361 28.81 13.31 30.98
CA GLY A 361 28.01 12.52 31.93
C GLY A 361 27.05 13.37 32.75
N ILE A 362 27.55 14.49 33.30
CA ILE A 362 26.76 15.44 34.07
C ILE A 362 25.67 16.08 33.20
N GLY A 363 26.01 16.50 31.98
CA GLY A 363 25.03 17.08 31.05
C GLY A 363 23.90 16.11 30.72
N LYS A 364 24.23 14.84 30.40
CA LYS A 364 23.21 13.78 30.19
C LYS A 364 22.33 13.53 31.40
N TYR A 365 22.94 13.53 32.59
CA TYR A 365 22.21 13.33 33.84
C TYR A 365 21.20 14.47 34.07
N ASN A 366 21.62 15.72 33.89
CA ASN A 366 20.76 16.88 34.05
C ASN A 366 19.62 16.84 33.00
N GLU A 367 19.91 16.51 31.76
CA GLU A 367 18.91 16.34 30.71
C GLU A 367 17.84 15.31 31.11
N MET A 368 18.27 14.17 31.62
CA MET A 368 17.35 13.11 32.09
C MET A 368 16.53 13.53 33.31
N ILE A 369 17.08 14.31 34.22
CA ILE A 369 16.31 14.89 35.33
C ILE A 369 15.22 15.81 34.82
N LEU A 370 15.54 16.64 33.84
CA LEU A 370 14.56 17.55 33.25
C LEU A 370 13.46 16.77 32.50
N GLN A 371 13.82 15.70 31.82
CA GLN A 371 12.86 14.78 31.23
C GLN A 371 11.96 14.12 32.29
N ARG A 372 12.55 13.68 33.42
CA ARG A 372 11.78 13.14 34.55
C ARG A 372 10.80 14.16 35.12
N SER A 373 11.23 15.38 35.30
CA SER A 373 10.38 16.47 35.81
C SER A 373 9.20 16.73 34.88
N LYS A 374 9.44 16.77 33.56
CA LYS A 374 8.37 16.89 32.54
C LYS A 374 7.39 15.72 32.60
N LEU A 375 7.89 14.50 32.73
CA LEU A 375 7.04 13.32 32.83
C LEU A 375 6.17 13.32 34.08
N LEU A 376 6.69 13.76 35.23
CA LEU A 376 5.96 13.87 36.50
C LEU A 376 4.84 14.90 36.47
N GLN A 377 4.91 15.90 35.60
CA GLN A 377 3.79 16.85 35.41
C GLN A 377 2.54 16.17 34.81
N THR A 378 2.73 15.05 34.11
CA THR A 378 1.67 14.35 33.34
C THR A 378 1.42 12.90 33.76
N ALA A 379 2.33 12.34 34.56
CA ALA A 379 2.28 10.93 35.02
C ALA A 379 2.56 10.83 36.50
N ARG A 380 2.05 9.79 37.14
CA ARG A 380 2.37 9.48 38.54
C ARG A 380 3.74 8.82 38.62
N GLU A 381 4.38 8.88 39.78
CA GLU A 381 5.69 8.25 40.06
C GLU A 381 5.72 6.75 39.75
N SER A 382 4.59 6.05 39.90
CA SER A 382 4.46 4.62 39.59
C SER A 382 4.36 4.28 38.09
N ASN A 383 4.44 5.27 37.21
CA ASN A 383 4.40 5.02 35.77
C ASN A 383 5.68 4.28 35.31
N PRO A 384 5.57 3.17 34.53
CA PRO A 384 6.73 2.43 34.04
C PRO A 384 7.78 3.26 33.29
N LEU A 385 7.37 4.34 32.63
CA LEU A 385 8.29 5.26 31.96
C LEU A 385 9.08 6.10 32.96
N VAL A 386 8.45 6.54 34.06
CA VAL A 386 9.12 7.28 35.13
C VAL A 386 10.09 6.37 35.86
N THR A 387 9.64 5.18 36.28
CA THR A 387 10.49 4.22 36.99
C THR A 387 11.65 3.72 36.11
N GLY A 388 11.44 3.55 34.81
CA GLY A 388 12.49 3.22 33.85
C GLY A 388 13.54 4.32 33.73
N LEU A 389 13.11 5.58 33.64
CA LEU A 389 13.99 6.73 33.59
C LEU A 389 14.75 6.92 34.92
N GLU A 390 14.10 6.69 36.06
CA GLU A 390 14.76 6.72 37.37
C GLU A 390 15.82 5.64 37.53
N ALA A 391 15.57 4.43 36.99
CA ALA A 391 16.57 3.37 36.98
C ALA A 391 17.81 3.79 36.16
N GLN A 392 17.59 4.42 35.01
CA GLN A 392 18.67 4.97 34.18
C GLN A 392 19.41 6.11 34.90
N LEU A 393 18.67 7.01 35.53
CA LEU A 393 19.25 8.09 36.34
C LEU A 393 20.12 7.56 37.49
N ARG A 394 19.68 6.52 38.21
CA ARG A 394 20.49 5.87 39.26
C ARG A 394 21.77 5.28 38.66
N SER A 395 21.64 4.55 37.56
CA SER A 395 22.82 3.95 36.88
C SER A 395 23.79 5.03 36.38
N LEU A 396 23.28 6.10 35.79
CA LEU A 396 24.11 7.21 35.32
C LEU A 396 24.74 7.97 36.47
N LYS A 397 24.01 8.23 37.58
CA LYS A 397 24.53 8.81 38.80
C LYS A 397 25.66 7.99 39.39
N GLU A 398 25.51 6.66 39.40
CA GLU A 398 26.56 5.73 39.87
C GLU A 398 27.78 5.79 38.94
N SER A 399 27.57 5.81 37.63
CA SER A 399 28.64 5.96 36.64
C SER A 399 29.40 7.27 36.80
N ILE A 400 28.68 8.40 36.99
CA ILE A 400 29.28 9.71 37.28
C ILE A 400 30.06 9.65 38.60
N SER A 401 29.52 9.03 39.64
CA SER A 401 30.20 8.88 40.94
C SER A 401 31.49 8.09 40.81
N LEU A 402 31.49 7.02 40.03
CA LEU A 402 32.69 6.23 39.69
C LEU A 402 33.69 7.05 38.88
N ALA A 403 33.22 7.82 37.87
CA ALA A 403 34.08 8.70 37.07
C ALA A 403 34.74 9.78 37.96
N VAL A 404 33.96 10.46 38.80
CA VAL A 404 34.45 11.43 39.79
C VAL A 404 35.51 10.80 40.70
N SER A 405 35.26 9.59 41.22
CA SER A 405 36.21 8.86 42.06
C SER A 405 37.50 8.53 41.31
N ASN A 406 37.41 8.18 40.05
CA ASN A 406 38.59 7.89 39.21
C ASN A 406 39.38 9.16 38.92
N VAL A 407 38.71 10.28 38.60
CA VAL A 407 39.36 11.58 38.38
C VAL A 407 40.05 12.04 39.63
N VAL A 408 39.38 11.96 40.80
CA VAL A 408 40.00 12.26 42.11
C VAL A 408 41.25 11.43 42.33
N ARG A 409 41.19 10.13 42.04
CA ARG A 409 42.37 9.22 42.17
C ARG A 409 43.48 9.62 41.22
N GLY A 410 43.16 9.90 39.96
CA GLY A 410 44.14 10.35 38.96
C GLY A 410 44.83 11.66 39.31
N LEU A 411 44.04 12.66 39.77
CA LEU A 411 44.55 13.95 40.23
C LEU A 411 45.44 13.78 41.46
N ASN A 412 45.01 12.96 42.43
CA ASN A 412 45.83 12.67 43.62
C ASN A 412 47.19 12.04 43.27
N ILE A 413 47.21 11.14 42.27
CA ILE A 413 48.45 10.53 41.79
C ILE A 413 49.38 11.59 41.17
N LYS A 414 48.85 12.48 40.31
CA LYS A 414 49.59 13.57 39.70
C LYS A 414 50.13 14.54 40.73
N ILE A 415 49.31 14.94 41.69
CA ILE A 415 49.68 15.84 42.81
C ILE A 415 50.82 15.22 43.60
N ARG A 416 50.72 13.95 44.00
CA ARG A 416 51.77 13.25 44.76
C ARG A 416 53.07 13.17 43.96
N SER A 417 53.01 12.98 42.65
CA SER A 417 54.21 12.96 41.79
C SER A 417 54.91 14.34 41.80
N LEU A 418 54.13 15.43 41.62
CA LEU A 418 54.64 16.81 41.63
C LEU A 418 55.14 17.22 43.04
N GLU A 419 54.44 16.80 44.11
CA GLU A 419 54.92 17.01 45.48
C GLU A 419 56.24 16.32 45.75
N LYS A 420 56.44 15.08 45.18
CA LYS A 420 57.70 14.37 45.30
C LYS A 420 58.86 15.07 44.58
N GLU A 421 58.56 15.63 43.38
CA GLU A 421 59.49 16.47 42.63
C GLU A 421 59.84 17.78 43.36
N SER A 422 58.80 18.45 43.91
CA SER A 422 58.99 19.65 44.75
C SER A 422 59.81 19.39 46.01
N LYS A 423 59.65 18.23 46.64
CA LYS A 423 60.48 17.81 47.81
C LYS A 423 61.96 17.64 47.43
N LEU A 424 62.25 17.10 46.27
CA LEU A 424 63.66 16.99 45.79
C LEU A 424 64.30 18.34 45.56
N VAL A 425 63.50 19.39 45.19
CA VAL A 425 63.96 20.76 45.06
C VAL A 425 64.09 21.42 46.46
N ASP A 426 63.22 21.08 47.44
CA ASP A 426 63.31 21.55 48.83
C ASP A 426 64.51 20.98 49.62
N GLU A 427 64.88 19.71 49.36
CA GLU A 427 66.12 19.11 49.97
C GLU A 427 67.38 19.82 49.53
N ARG A 428 67.41 20.46 48.35
CA ARG A 428 68.51 21.30 47.92
C ARG A 428 68.50 22.68 48.57
N LEU A 429 67.43 23.10 49.26
CA LEU A 429 67.25 24.39 49.95
C LEU A 429 67.50 24.31 51.46
N THR A 430 68.04 23.24 51.98
CA THR A 430 68.20 22.94 53.42
C THR A 430 69.15 23.86 54.19
N SER A 431 69.52 25.03 53.66
CA SER A 431 70.27 26.08 54.36
C SER A 431 69.41 27.26 54.85
N VAL A 432 68.06 27.26 54.63
CA VAL A 432 67.15 28.36 54.97
C VAL A 432 66.40 28.11 56.30
N PRO A 433 66.21 29.07 57.20
CA PRO A 433 65.66 28.85 58.52
C PRO A 433 64.28 28.21 58.54
N THR A 434 64.01 27.35 59.51
CA THR A 434 62.76 26.61 59.72
C THR A 434 61.50 27.49 59.73
N GLN A 435 61.66 28.76 60.10
CA GLN A 435 60.63 29.81 60.16
C GLN A 435 60.14 30.25 58.75
N GLU A 436 61.03 30.37 57.82
CA GLU A 436 60.68 30.72 56.42
C GLU A 436 59.88 29.56 55.75
N LYS A 437 60.22 28.31 56.06
CA LYS A 437 59.50 27.13 55.58
C LYS A 437 58.05 27.10 56.04
N GLY A 438 57.81 27.45 57.32
CA GLY A 438 56.45 27.52 57.91
C GLY A 438 55.58 28.60 57.26
N TYR A 439 56.15 29.81 57.09
CA TYR A 439 55.44 30.92 56.46
C TYR A 439 55.12 30.67 54.99
N ARG A 440 56.10 30.10 54.24
CA ARG A 440 55.89 29.76 52.83
C ARG A 440 54.82 28.66 52.67
N ALA A 441 54.65 27.73 53.61
CA ALA A 441 53.58 26.77 53.59
C ALA A 441 52.19 27.42 53.71
N ILE A 442 52.06 28.39 54.66
CA ILE A 442 50.84 29.15 54.84
C ILE A 442 50.58 30.06 53.63
N ALA A 443 51.57 30.79 53.13
CA ALA A 443 51.47 31.67 51.95
C ALA A 443 51.05 30.89 50.71
N ARG A 444 51.55 29.64 50.53
CA ARG A 444 51.12 28.75 49.45
C ARG A 444 49.64 28.35 49.57
N GLN A 445 49.19 28.03 50.81
CA GLN A 445 47.78 27.69 51.06
C GLN A 445 46.89 28.89 50.78
N GLN A 446 47.34 30.12 51.21
CA GLN A 446 46.63 31.38 50.91
C GLN A 446 46.53 31.60 49.40
N GLU A 447 47.64 31.54 48.68
CA GLU A 447 47.63 31.70 47.20
C GLU A 447 46.76 30.65 46.48
N LEU A 448 46.78 29.42 46.99
CA LEU A 448 45.89 28.37 46.50
C LEU A 448 44.40 28.73 46.64
N LYS A 449 44.02 29.11 47.82
CA LYS A 449 42.61 29.46 48.10
C LYS A 449 42.17 30.72 47.41
N GLU A 450 43.07 31.70 47.26
CA GLU A 450 42.81 32.94 46.52
C GLU A 450 42.58 32.65 45.02
N LYS A 451 43.44 31.84 44.40
CA LYS A 451 43.26 31.43 43.01
C LYS A 451 41.99 30.62 42.79
N LEU A 452 41.66 29.70 43.72
CA LEU A 452 40.41 28.96 43.69
C LEU A 452 39.20 29.89 43.84
N PHE A 453 39.28 30.87 44.72
CA PHE A 453 38.26 31.89 44.91
C PHE A 453 38.02 32.69 43.62
N LEU A 454 39.09 33.20 43.01
CA LEU A 454 39.01 33.94 41.74
C LEU A 454 38.49 33.10 40.61
N PHE A 455 38.90 31.82 40.51
CA PHE A 455 38.39 30.87 39.51
C PHE A 455 36.88 30.64 39.67
N LEU A 456 36.45 30.40 40.90
CA LEU A 456 35.00 30.21 41.16
C LEU A 456 34.20 31.49 40.95
N MET A 457 34.73 32.66 41.28
CA MET A 457 34.11 33.96 40.99
C MET A 457 33.92 34.12 39.47
N GLN A 458 34.97 33.82 38.67
CA GLN A 458 34.87 33.82 37.20
C GLN A 458 33.77 32.89 36.73
N LYS A 459 33.74 31.64 37.24
CA LYS A 459 32.71 30.66 36.83
C LYS A 459 31.31 31.04 37.26
N ARG A 460 31.17 31.74 38.42
CA ARG A 460 29.91 32.32 38.85
C ARG A 460 29.39 33.35 37.86
N GLU A 461 30.27 34.29 37.44
CA GLU A 461 29.89 35.33 36.47
C GLU A 461 29.56 34.72 35.11
N GLU A 462 30.32 33.71 34.65
CA GLU A 462 30.00 32.96 33.42
C GLU A 462 28.61 32.32 33.51
N ALA A 463 28.26 31.68 34.65
CA ALA A 463 26.95 31.08 34.87
C ALA A 463 25.81 32.13 34.98
N GLU A 464 26.05 33.29 35.61
CA GLU A 464 25.07 34.38 35.64
C GLU A 464 24.84 34.99 34.26
N ILE A 465 25.88 35.17 33.46
CA ILE A 465 25.75 35.59 32.05
C ILE A 465 24.96 34.57 31.26
N ALA A 466 25.27 33.28 31.40
CA ALA A 466 24.55 32.19 30.71
C ALA A 466 23.06 32.15 31.08
N LYS A 467 22.68 32.48 32.32
CA LYS A 467 21.30 32.61 32.79
C LYS A 467 20.54 33.76 32.11
N LEU A 468 21.23 34.89 31.82
CA LEU A 468 20.64 36.07 31.20
C LEU A 468 20.66 36.01 29.65
N MET A 469 21.53 35.22 29.05
CA MET A 469 21.64 35.13 27.59
C MET A 469 20.50 34.35 27.02
N TYR A 470 19.64 35.03 26.25
CA TYR A 470 18.63 34.37 25.39
C TYR A 470 19.24 33.92 24.08
N VAL A 471 19.44 32.63 23.93
CA VAL A 471 19.79 32.01 22.64
C VAL A 471 18.72 30.98 22.35
N PRO A 472 17.87 31.18 21.32
CA PRO A 472 16.86 30.22 20.97
C PRO A 472 17.53 28.92 20.51
N MET A 473 17.02 27.79 21.01
CA MET A 473 17.53 26.45 20.63
C MET A 473 17.23 26.14 19.18
N ALA A 474 16.05 26.56 18.71
CA ALA A 474 15.61 26.41 17.34
C ALA A 474 15.40 27.80 16.70
N LYS A 475 16.15 28.10 15.64
CA LYS A 475 16.00 29.32 14.85
C LYS A 475 15.28 29.03 13.55
N ILE A 476 14.19 29.71 13.29
CA ILE A 476 13.46 29.63 12.02
C ILE A 476 14.35 30.19 10.91
N ILE A 477 14.66 29.38 9.89
CA ILE A 477 15.38 29.79 8.67
C ILE A 477 14.37 30.22 7.61
N GLU A 478 13.31 29.42 7.48
CA GLU A 478 12.22 29.63 6.54
C GLU A 478 10.90 29.51 7.31
N ASP A 479 10.11 30.57 7.25
CA ASP A 479 8.80 30.62 7.94
C ASP A 479 7.88 29.49 7.45
N PRO A 480 6.99 29.00 8.34
CA PRO A 480 6.00 28.01 7.94
C PRO A 480 5.21 28.49 6.72
N SER A 481 5.26 27.73 5.66
CA SER A 481 4.58 28.04 4.41
C SER A 481 3.89 26.81 3.83
N GLN A 482 2.76 27.05 3.19
CA GLN A 482 2.01 25.98 2.53
C GLN A 482 2.74 25.52 1.27
N LYS A 483 2.89 24.21 1.12
CA LYS A 483 3.35 23.61 -0.14
C LYS A 483 2.27 23.69 -1.20
N ASP A 484 2.66 23.86 -2.46
CA ASP A 484 1.73 23.99 -3.58
C ASP A 484 0.74 22.82 -3.66
N GLY A 485 -0.53 23.15 -3.43
CA GLY A 485 -1.67 22.25 -3.54
C GLY A 485 -1.84 21.24 -2.40
N PRO A 486 -2.98 20.52 -2.39
CA PRO A 486 -3.27 19.52 -1.36
C PRO A 486 -2.44 18.25 -1.58
N VAL A 487 -1.84 17.74 -0.50
CA VAL A 487 -1.05 16.50 -0.49
C VAL A 487 -1.95 15.26 -0.52
N SER A 488 -3.17 15.38 0.01
CA SER A 488 -4.17 14.32 0.04
C SER A 488 -5.58 14.91 -0.15
N PRO A 489 -6.49 14.21 -0.84
CA PRO A 489 -6.28 13.00 -1.64
C PRO A 489 -5.50 13.28 -2.92
N LYS A 490 -4.60 12.40 -3.32
CA LYS A 490 -3.95 12.47 -4.63
C LYS A 490 -4.98 12.17 -5.72
N LYS A 491 -5.61 13.23 -6.27
CA LYS A 491 -6.70 13.14 -7.27
C LYS A 491 -6.31 12.27 -8.47
N SER A 492 -5.07 12.42 -8.95
CA SER A 492 -4.53 11.62 -10.06
C SER A 492 -4.52 10.13 -9.74
N MET A 493 -4.15 9.75 -8.51
CA MET A 493 -4.09 8.34 -8.10
C MET A 493 -5.49 7.74 -7.96
N ILE A 494 -6.45 8.47 -7.38
CA ILE A 494 -7.83 7.99 -7.24
C ILE A 494 -8.48 7.86 -8.62
N LEU A 495 -8.26 8.82 -9.53
CA LEU A 495 -8.74 8.75 -10.90
C LEU A 495 -8.07 7.62 -11.67
N LEU A 496 -6.77 7.38 -11.46
CA LEU A 496 -6.05 6.24 -12.05
C LEU A 496 -6.64 4.91 -11.59
N ILE A 497 -6.92 4.77 -10.30
CA ILE A 497 -7.58 3.56 -9.76
C ILE A 497 -8.97 3.42 -10.39
N GLY A 498 -9.75 4.49 -10.46
CA GLY A 498 -11.05 4.49 -11.13
C GLY A 498 -10.97 4.08 -12.61
N PHE A 499 -9.95 4.55 -13.31
CA PHE A 499 -9.66 4.18 -14.71
C PHE A 499 -9.30 2.68 -14.84
N VAL A 500 -8.38 2.19 -14.02
CA VAL A 500 -7.97 0.77 -14.03
C VAL A 500 -9.15 -0.15 -13.70
N VAL A 501 -9.95 0.20 -12.70
CA VAL A 501 -11.17 -0.56 -12.33
C VAL A 501 -12.20 -0.48 -13.46
N GLY A 502 -12.39 0.71 -14.05
CA GLY A 502 -13.32 0.92 -15.16
C GLY A 502 -12.98 0.14 -16.43
N LEU A 503 -11.69 -0.13 -16.67
CA LEU A 503 -11.23 -1.04 -17.72
C LEU A 503 -11.25 -2.51 -17.30
N GLY A 504 -10.87 -2.79 -16.07
CA GLY A 504 -10.74 -4.16 -15.54
C GLY A 504 -12.08 -4.88 -15.36
N LEU A 505 -13.12 -4.18 -14.93
CA LEU A 505 -14.46 -4.78 -14.74
C LEU A 505 -15.07 -5.33 -16.02
N PRO A 506 -15.16 -4.54 -17.14
CA PRO A 506 -15.67 -5.08 -18.41
C PRO A 506 -14.78 -6.19 -18.95
N PHE A 507 -13.48 -6.05 -18.85
CA PHE A 507 -12.53 -7.07 -19.30
C PHE A 507 -12.71 -8.38 -18.53
N GLY A 508 -12.73 -8.32 -17.19
CA GLY A 508 -13.00 -9.46 -16.34
C GLY A 508 -14.39 -10.09 -16.59
N GLY A 509 -15.41 -9.25 -16.83
CA GLY A 509 -16.74 -9.69 -17.18
C GLY A 509 -16.79 -10.45 -18.52
N ILE A 510 -16.07 -9.99 -19.54
CA ILE A 510 -15.95 -10.66 -20.83
C ILE A 510 -15.27 -12.02 -20.66
N LEU A 511 -14.18 -12.08 -19.90
CA LEU A 511 -13.49 -13.35 -19.60
C LEU A 511 -14.38 -14.34 -18.83
N LEU A 512 -15.10 -13.84 -17.82
CA LEU A 512 -16.00 -14.66 -17.01
C LEU A 512 -17.13 -15.26 -17.87
N VAL A 513 -17.78 -14.46 -18.72
CA VAL A 513 -18.81 -14.92 -19.65
C VAL A 513 -18.24 -15.94 -20.64
N ASP A 514 -16.99 -15.75 -21.05
CA ASP A 514 -16.32 -16.68 -21.95
C ASP A 514 -16.00 -18.02 -21.28
N MET A 515 -15.53 -18.00 -20.04
CA MET A 515 -15.28 -19.21 -19.25
C MET A 515 -16.56 -20.01 -18.95
N LEU A 516 -17.66 -19.31 -18.74
CA LEU A 516 -18.96 -19.94 -18.47
C LEU A 516 -19.62 -20.52 -19.73
N ASN A 517 -19.14 -20.21 -20.92
CA ASN A 517 -19.71 -20.69 -22.16
C ASN A 517 -19.14 -22.09 -22.52
N THR A 518 -19.92 -23.11 -22.25
CA THR A 518 -19.58 -24.54 -22.51
C THR A 518 -19.88 -25.00 -23.90
N LYS A 519 -20.42 -24.15 -24.78
CA LYS A 519 -20.88 -24.56 -26.13
C LYS A 519 -19.72 -24.67 -27.14
N VAL A 520 -19.86 -25.56 -28.08
CA VAL A 520 -18.99 -25.67 -29.27
C VAL A 520 -19.19 -24.42 -30.12
N ARG A 521 -18.11 -23.71 -30.49
CA ARG A 521 -18.19 -22.47 -31.27
C ARG A 521 -17.79 -22.61 -32.72
N GLY A 522 -16.89 -23.54 -33.01
CA GLY A 522 -16.35 -23.74 -34.34
C GLY A 522 -15.60 -25.04 -34.52
N VAL A 523 -14.96 -25.18 -35.66
CA VAL A 523 -14.18 -26.36 -36.04
C VAL A 523 -13.08 -26.64 -35.03
N GLU A 524 -12.32 -25.63 -34.63
CA GLU A 524 -11.18 -25.77 -33.72
C GLU A 524 -11.57 -26.31 -32.33
N ASP A 525 -12.77 -25.96 -31.82
CA ASP A 525 -13.27 -26.52 -30.57
C ASP A 525 -13.52 -28.02 -30.64
N VAL A 526 -13.92 -28.49 -31.82
CA VAL A 526 -14.17 -29.89 -32.07
C VAL A 526 -12.84 -30.67 -32.29
N GLU A 527 -11.93 -30.12 -33.11
CA GLU A 527 -10.60 -30.68 -33.35
C GLU A 527 -9.78 -30.85 -32.07
N LYS A 528 -9.88 -29.90 -31.13
CA LYS A 528 -9.24 -30.01 -29.82
C LYS A 528 -9.88 -31.05 -28.91
N ALA A 529 -11.18 -31.32 -29.07
CA ALA A 529 -11.93 -32.20 -28.17
C ALA A 529 -11.93 -33.65 -28.59
N ILE A 530 -11.78 -33.96 -29.91
CA ILE A 530 -11.84 -35.29 -30.45
C ILE A 530 -10.73 -35.54 -31.49
N LYS A 531 -10.32 -36.80 -31.65
CA LYS A 531 -9.34 -37.24 -32.67
C LYS A 531 -9.98 -37.56 -33.99
N THR A 532 -11.29 -37.66 -34.05
CA THR A 532 -12.07 -37.98 -35.26
C THR A 532 -11.86 -36.90 -36.32
N PRO A 533 -11.61 -37.24 -37.60
CA PRO A 533 -11.40 -36.26 -38.66
C PRO A 533 -12.56 -35.28 -38.78
N VAL A 534 -12.26 -33.99 -38.75
CA VAL A 534 -13.26 -32.93 -39.02
C VAL A 534 -13.14 -32.52 -40.49
N LEU A 535 -14.18 -32.76 -41.25
CA LEU A 535 -14.14 -32.53 -42.72
C LEU A 535 -14.31 -31.05 -43.08
N GLY A 536 -14.83 -30.24 -42.15
CA GLY A 536 -15.01 -28.81 -42.35
C GLY A 536 -16.16 -28.24 -41.56
N GLY A 537 -16.42 -26.95 -41.81
CA GLY A 537 -17.49 -26.19 -41.17
C GLY A 537 -18.46 -25.60 -42.18
N LEU A 538 -19.74 -25.56 -41.82
CA LEU A 538 -20.83 -25.04 -42.62
C LEU A 538 -21.33 -23.72 -42.03
N PRO A 539 -21.61 -22.69 -42.82
CA PRO A 539 -22.12 -21.41 -42.37
C PRO A 539 -23.52 -21.54 -41.78
N GLU A 540 -23.86 -20.63 -40.84
CA GLU A 540 -25.22 -20.50 -40.34
C GLU A 540 -26.09 -19.86 -41.41
N LEU A 541 -27.07 -20.65 -41.93
CA LEU A 541 -28.03 -20.15 -42.88
C LEU A 541 -29.24 -19.52 -42.16
N PRO A 542 -29.75 -18.38 -42.64
CA PRO A 542 -31.02 -17.86 -42.18
C PRO A 542 -32.16 -18.84 -42.44
N ALA A 543 -33.17 -18.89 -41.54
CA ALA A 543 -34.25 -19.86 -41.62
C ALA A 543 -35.05 -19.82 -42.95
N ASN A 544 -35.04 -18.69 -43.63
CA ASN A 544 -35.69 -18.50 -44.95
C ASN A 544 -34.81 -18.93 -46.15
N LYS A 545 -33.57 -19.36 -45.92
CA LYS A 545 -32.58 -19.76 -46.95
C LYS A 545 -32.06 -21.17 -46.80
N THR A 546 -32.80 -22.02 -46.14
CA THR A 546 -32.43 -23.45 -45.91
C THR A 546 -32.80 -24.39 -47.06
N ASP A 547 -33.42 -23.87 -48.10
CA ASP A 547 -33.78 -24.55 -49.32
C ASP A 547 -32.50 -24.88 -50.13
N ILE A 548 -32.38 -26.15 -50.57
CA ILE A 548 -31.24 -26.61 -51.36
C ILE A 548 -31.13 -25.96 -52.77
N PHE A 549 -32.22 -25.41 -53.24
CA PHE A 549 -32.26 -24.68 -54.54
C PHE A 549 -31.85 -23.22 -54.42
N HIS A 550 -31.70 -22.74 -53.18
CA HIS A 550 -31.13 -21.41 -52.95
C HIS A 550 -29.60 -21.51 -53.00
N GLU A 551 -29.00 -20.86 -54.00
CA GLU A 551 -27.54 -20.84 -54.14
C GLU A 551 -26.92 -19.84 -53.14
N ASP A 552 -26.49 -20.38 -52.01
CA ASP A 552 -25.58 -19.67 -51.13
C ASP A 552 -24.14 -20.12 -51.47
N PHE A 553 -23.32 -19.16 -51.91
CA PHE A 553 -21.97 -19.44 -52.38
C PHE A 553 -21.12 -20.10 -51.29
N MET A 554 -21.17 -19.63 -50.06
CA MET A 554 -20.34 -20.15 -48.97
C MET A 554 -20.78 -21.56 -48.56
N MET A 555 -22.08 -21.82 -48.53
CA MET A 555 -22.61 -23.17 -48.27
C MET A 555 -22.23 -24.15 -49.37
N SER A 556 -22.34 -23.73 -50.61
CA SER A 556 -21.98 -24.55 -51.78
C SER A 556 -20.50 -24.89 -51.75
N GLU A 557 -19.61 -23.93 -51.55
CA GLU A 557 -18.16 -24.12 -51.51
C GLU A 557 -17.75 -25.05 -50.34
N SER A 558 -18.31 -24.79 -49.15
CA SER A 558 -18.05 -25.64 -47.97
C SER A 558 -18.51 -27.08 -48.20
N MET A 559 -19.67 -27.29 -48.86
CA MET A 559 -20.14 -28.65 -49.22
C MET A 559 -19.28 -29.30 -50.27
N HIS A 560 -18.73 -28.56 -51.23
CA HIS A 560 -17.74 -29.10 -52.17
C HIS A 560 -16.51 -29.63 -51.46
N LEU A 561 -15.95 -28.90 -50.52
CA LEU A 561 -14.79 -29.30 -49.71
C LEU A 561 -15.12 -30.58 -48.88
N ILE A 562 -16.27 -30.58 -48.20
CA ILE A 562 -16.72 -31.74 -47.41
C ILE A 562 -16.88 -32.99 -48.29
N ARG A 563 -17.47 -32.83 -49.47
CA ARG A 563 -17.63 -33.89 -50.44
C ARG A 563 -16.28 -34.47 -50.88
N GLU A 564 -15.30 -33.64 -51.25
CA GLU A 564 -13.98 -34.10 -51.66
C GLU A 564 -13.23 -34.79 -50.52
N ASN A 565 -13.28 -34.25 -49.30
CA ASN A 565 -12.69 -34.89 -48.14
C ASN A 565 -13.34 -36.25 -47.82
N LEU A 566 -14.68 -36.33 -47.97
CA LEU A 566 -15.42 -37.58 -47.77
C LEU A 566 -15.09 -38.61 -48.86
N ASN A 567 -14.98 -38.18 -50.14
CA ASN A 567 -14.56 -39.04 -51.24
C ASN A 567 -13.19 -39.66 -50.99
N TYR A 568 -12.25 -38.90 -50.43
CA TYR A 568 -10.93 -39.40 -50.06
C TYR A 568 -11.02 -40.56 -49.04
N MET A 569 -11.97 -40.48 -48.09
CA MET A 569 -12.16 -41.51 -47.07
C MET A 569 -12.85 -42.79 -47.58
N ILE A 570 -13.69 -42.67 -48.61
CA ILE A 570 -14.49 -43.73 -49.12
C ILE A 570 -13.95 -44.31 -50.46
N GLN A 571 -12.69 -44.00 -50.82
CA GLN A 571 -12.04 -44.52 -52.05
C GLN A 571 -12.15 -46.02 -52.11
N GLN A 572 -12.52 -46.57 -53.34
CA GLN A 572 -12.66 -48.01 -53.72
C GLN A 572 -14.09 -48.64 -53.65
N LYS A 573 -15.14 -47.87 -53.28
CA LYS A 573 -16.50 -48.41 -53.34
C LYS A 573 -17.23 -47.98 -54.61
N LYS A 574 -17.94 -48.90 -55.24
CA LYS A 574 -18.68 -48.65 -56.49
C LYS A 574 -19.92 -47.78 -56.25
N CYS A 575 -20.60 -48.03 -55.15
CA CYS A 575 -21.73 -47.19 -54.66
C CYS A 575 -21.64 -47.03 -53.10
N PRO A 576 -20.95 -46.07 -52.64
CA PRO A 576 -20.81 -45.83 -51.17
C PRO A 576 -22.14 -45.40 -50.56
N VAL A 577 -22.40 -45.89 -49.35
CA VAL A 577 -23.55 -45.55 -48.52
C VAL A 577 -23.05 -44.63 -47.37
N ILE A 578 -23.48 -43.40 -47.38
CA ILE A 578 -23.06 -42.38 -46.40
C ILE A 578 -24.19 -42.13 -45.44
N MET A 579 -23.94 -42.35 -44.16
CA MET A 579 -24.85 -42.03 -43.08
C MET A 579 -24.62 -40.62 -42.59
N VAL A 580 -25.68 -39.82 -42.41
CA VAL A 580 -25.62 -38.50 -41.77
C VAL A 580 -26.40 -38.54 -40.48
N THR A 581 -25.73 -38.26 -39.37
CA THR A 581 -26.32 -38.31 -38.03
C THR A 581 -25.84 -37.15 -37.15
N SER A 582 -26.27 -37.10 -35.87
CA SER A 582 -25.91 -36.04 -34.92
C SER A 582 -26.03 -36.52 -33.48
N THR A 583 -25.62 -35.69 -32.51
CA THR A 583 -25.77 -35.97 -31.08
C THR A 583 -27.21 -35.73 -30.61
N ILE A 584 -27.78 -34.57 -30.95
CA ILE A 584 -29.11 -34.11 -30.50
C ILE A 584 -29.98 -33.70 -31.71
N PRO A 585 -31.31 -33.60 -31.53
CA PRO A 585 -32.15 -33.04 -32.56
C PRO A 585 -31.80 -31.61 -32.93
N GLN A 586 -32.12 -31.19 -34.16
CA GLN A 586 -31.92 -29.83 -34.69
C GLN A 586 -30.46 -29.38 -34.89
N GLU A 587 -29.51 -30.31 -34.94
CA GLU A 587 -28.12 -29.98 -35.32
C GLU A 587 -27.96 -29.76 -36.83
N GLY A 588 -28.99 -30.04 -37.61
CA GLY A 588 -29.02 -29.79 -39.06
C GLY A 588 -28.60 -31.01 -39.90
N LYS A 589 -28.66 -32.22 -39.35
CA LYS A 589 -28.36 -33.49 -40.07
C LYS A 589 -29.07 -33.61 -41.41
N SER A 590 -30.40 -33.38 -41.45
CA SER A 590 -31.20 -33.46 -42.68
C SER A 590 -30.85 -32.36 -43.69
N LEU A 591 -30.50 -31.13 -43.20
CA LEU A 591 -29.98 -30.04 -44.02
C LEU A 591 -28.65 -30.48 -44.68
N VAL A 592 -27.73 -31.00 -43.86
CA VAL A 592 -26.42 -31.46 -44.35
C VAL A 592 -26.59 -32.62 -45.36
N ALA A 593 -27.45 -33.58 -45.07
CA ALA A 593 -27.73 -34.70 -45.96
C ALA A 593 -28.28 -34.18 -47.32
N ALA A 594 -29.25 -33.28 -47.30
CA ALA A 594 -29.83 -32.73 -48.53
C ALA A 594 -28.83 -31.91 -49.35
N HIS A 595 -28.04 -31.02 -48.71
CA HIS A 595 -27.00 -30.25 -49.41
C HIS A 595 -25.84 -31.12 -49.92
N LEU A 596 -25.43 -32.16 -49.16
CA LEU A 596 -24.42 -33.11 -49.60
C LEU A 596 -24.89 -33.89 -50.84
N ALA A 597 -26.16 -34.33 -50.81
CA ALA A 597 -26.75 -35.03 -52.00
C ALA A 597 -26.76 -34.11 -53.23
N ASN A 598 -27.17 -32.85 -53.03
CA ASN A 598 -27.14 -31.86 -54.10
C ASN A 598 -25.70 -31.59 -54.64
N ALA A 599 -24.71 -31.57 -53.74
CA ALA A 599 -23.30 -31.38 -54.11
C ALA A 599 -22.77 -32.57 -54.95
N TYR A 600 -23.17 -33.81 -54.67
CA TYR A 600 -22.84 -34.98 -55.48
C TYR A 600 -23.61 -34.94 -56.81
N ALA A 601 -24.89 -34.58 -56.82
CA ALA A 601 -25.69 -34.48 -58.03
C ALA A 601 -25.15 -33.39 -58.99
N LYS A 602 -24.76 -32.22 -58.49
CA LYS A 602 -24.09 -31.18 -59.28
C LYS A 602 -22.74 -31.65 -59.86
N ALA A 603 -22.10 -32.63 -59.26
CA ALA A 603 -20.90 -33.26 -59.82
C ALA A 603 -21.20 -34.34 -60.86
N GLY A 604 -22.43 -34.43 -61.32
CA GLY A 604 -22.86 -35.39 -62.32
C GLY A 604 -23.03 -36.83 -61.83
N ARG A 605 -23.12 -37.04 -60.50
CA ARG A 605 -23.31 -38.35 -59.89
C ARG A 605 -24.80 -38.64 -59.65
N LYS A 606 -25.28 -39.80 -59.94
CA LYS A 606 -26.66 -40.20 -59.66
C LYS A 606 -26.79 -40.58 -58.21
N VAL A 607 -27.46 -39.68 -57.40
CA VAL A 607 -27.51 -39.75 -55.94
C VAL A 607 -28.94 -39.97 -55.50
N VAL A 608 -29.13 -40.79 -54.48
CA VAL A 608 -30.39 -40.90 -53.76
C VAL A 608 -30.18 -40.54 -52.26
N VAL A 609 -31.06 -39.72 -51.70
CA VAL A 609 -31.09 -39.43 -50.27
C VAL A 609 -32.29 -40.11 -49.62
N LEU A 610 -32.06 -40.86 -48.55
CA LEU A 610 -33.07 -41.61 -47.82
C LEU A 610 -33.38 -40.91 -46.50
N GLY A 611 -34.63 -40.58 -46.26
CA GLY A 611 -35.11 -40.06 -44.95
C GLY A 611 -35.41 -41.22 -44.01
N CYS A 612 -34.39 -41.68 -43.28
CA CYS A 612 -34.54 -42.74 -42.27
C CYS A 612 -34.87 -42.21 -40.87
N ASP A 613 -34.99 -40.91 -40.67
CA ASP A 613 -35.57 -40.32 -39.44
C ASP A 613 -37.12 -40.44 -39.54
N LEU A 614 -37.62 -41.68 -39.38
CA LEU A 614 -39.07 -41.96 -39.47
C LEU A 614 -39.87 -41.37 -38.28
N ARG A 615 -39.20 -40.93 -37.23
CA ARG A 615 -39.88 -40.32 -36.09
C ARG A 615 -40.19 -38.84 -36.33
N HIS A 616 -39.28 -38.14 -37.00
CA HIS A 616 -39.37 -36.74 -37.34
C HIS A 616 -38.97 -36.50 -38.79
N PRO A 617 -39.72 -36.96 -39.78
CA PRO A 617 -39.36 -36.90 -41.17
C PRO A 617 -39.42 -35.44 -41.66
N ARG A 618 -38.27 -34.76 -41.74
CA ARG A 618 -38.15 -33.33 -42.13
C ARG A 618 -37.40 -33.18 -43.48
N LEU A 619 -36.88 -34.24 -44.07
CA LEU A 619 -36.09 -34.16 -45.24
C LEU A 619 -36.86 -33.54 -46.42
N ASN A 620 -38.16 -33.83 -46.56
CA ASN A 620 -39.04 -33.28 -47.57
C ASN A 620 -39.16 -31.73 -47.55
N ALA A 621 -39.03 -31.11 -46.41
CA ALA A 621 -39.10 -29.66 -46.27
C ALA A 621 -37.97 -28.93 -47.02
N TYR A 622 -36.77 -29.54 -47.09
CA TYR A 622 -35.60 -28.98 -47.78
C TYR A 622 -35.72 -29.09 -49.31
N PHE A 623 -36.57 -30.03 -49.79
CA PHE A 623 -36.83 -30.25 -51.21
C PHE A 623 -38.19 -29.64 -51.66
N LYS A 624 -38.99 -29.09 -50.76
CA LYS A 624 -40.31 -28.50 -51.01
C LYS A 624 -41.26 -29.48 -51.70
N ILE A 625 -41.25 -30.75 -51.31
CA ILE A 625 -42.05 -31.82 -51.88
C ILE A 625 -42.92 -32.45 -50.79
N ASP A 626 -44.17 -32.79 -51.12
CA ASP A 626 -45.09 -33.48 -50.21
C ASP A 626 -44.65 -34.91 -49.97
N ASN A 627 -44.86 -35.39 -48.75
CA ASN A 627 -44.31 -36.69 -48.27
C ASN A 627 -45.45 -37.71 -48.06
N TYR A 628 -46.22 -37.99 -49.07
CA TYR A 628 -47.38 -38.92 -48.93
C TYR A 628 -47.02 -40.39 -49.11
N LYS A 629 -46.14 -40.71 -50.03
CA LYS A 629 -45.62 -42.04 -50.24
C LYS A 629 -44.15 -42.09 -49.92
N GLY A 630 -43.75 -42.87 -48.90
CA GLY A 630 -42.38 -42.80 -48.41
C GLY A 630 -41.86 -44.12 -47.91
N LEU A 631 -40.63 -44.10 -47.37
CA LEU A 631 -39.89 -45.22 -46.83
C LEU A 631 -40.70 -46.07 -45.86
N SER A 632 -41.45 -45.47 -44.96
CA SER A 632 -42.30 -46.18 -43.97
C SER A 632 -43.33 -47.08 -44.61
N ALA A 633 -43.96 -46.65 -45.69
CA ALA A 633 -44.97 -47.46 -46.44
C ALA A 633 -44.33 -48.64 -47.18
N TYR A 634 -43.16 -48.41 -47.75
CA TYR A 634 -42.38 -49.51 -48.41
C TYR A 634 -41.94 -50.53 -47.36
N LEU A 635 -41.33 -50.10 -46.27
CA LEU A 635 -40.82 -51.00 -45.21
C LEU A 635 -41.95 -51.78 -44.53
N ALA A 636 -43.15 -51.14 -44.40
CA ALA A 636 -44.33 -51.80 -43.87
C ALA A 636 -45.00 -52.79 -44.83
N GLY A 637 -44.54 -52.89 -46.07
CA GLY A 637 -45.08 -53.83 -47.09
C GLY A 637 -46.30 -53.33 -47.82
N LEU A 638 -46.70 -52.02 -47.57
CA LEU A 638 -47.86 -51.41 -48.25
C LEU A 638 -47.53 -51.08 -49.74
N ILE A 639 -46.26 -50.88 -50.05
CA ILE A 639 -45.73 -50.65 -51.35
C ILE A 639 -44.72 -51.77 -51.65
N GLN A 640 -44.85 -52.45 -52.83
CA GLN A 640 -44.01 -53.61 -53.18
C GLN A 640 -42.81 -53.21 -54.09
N ASP A 641 -43.02 -52.28 -55.01
CA ASP A 641 -41.96 -51.82 -55.90
C ASP A 641 -41.20 -50.64 -55.32
N PRO A 642 -39.88 -50.75 -55.12
CA PRO A 642 -39.09 -49.61 -54.57
C PRO A 642 -39.09 -48.39 -55.49
N LYS A 643 -39.39 -48.57 -56.80
CA LYS A 643 -39.48 -47.41 -57.73
C LYS A 643 -40.60 -46.41 -57.36
N GLU A 644 -41.69 -46.90 -56.75
CA GLU A 644 -42.84 -46.04 -56.40
C GLU A 644 -42.55 -45.06 -55.32
N VAL A 645 -41.49 -45.24 -54.48
CA VAL A 645 -41.12 -44.37 -53.37
C VAL A 645 -39.93 -43.51 -53.74
N ILE A 646 -39.27 -43.69 -54.89
CA ILE A 646 -38.18 -42.89 -55.38
C ILE A 646 -38.72 -41.69 -56.13
N ASN A 647 -38.41 -40.49 -55.57
CA ASN A 647 -38.81 -39.24 -56.18
C ASN A 647 -37.58 -38.59 -56.88
N GLN A 648 -37.73 -38.21 -58.12
CA GLN A 648 -36.69 -37.48 -58.85
C GLN A 648 -36.87 -36.01 -58.50
N ILE A 649 -35.82 -35.39 -57.90
CA ILE A 649 -35.80 -34.02 -57.45
C ILE A 649 -35.11 -33.11 -58.44
N GLY A 650 -34.10 -33.62 -59.11
CA GLY A 650 -33.31 -32.91 -60.10
C GLY A 650 -32.73 -33.87 -61.13
N GLU A 651 -31.82 -33.40 -62.01
CA GLU A 651 -31.28 -34.16 -63.10
C GLU A 651 -30.57 -35.48 -62.63
N HIS A 652 -29.78 -35.36 -61.54
CA HIS A 652 -29.07 -36.53 -60.95
C HIS A 652 -29.43 -36.76 -59.47
N LEU A 653 -30.40 -36.03 -58.94
CA LEU A 653 -30.80 -36.05 -57.54
C LEU A 653 -32.15 -36.71 -57.33
N TYR A 654 -32.15 -37.73 -56.48
CA TYR A 654 -33.35 -38.51 -56.12
C TYR A 654 -33.49 -38.55 -54.59
N SER A 655 -34.73 -38.71 -54.12
CA SER A 655 -35.00 -38.87 -52.69
C SER A 655 -36.07 -39.93 -52.43
N ILE A 656 -35.89 -40.62 -51.30
CA ILE A 656 -36.93 -41.44 -50.68
C ILE A 656 -37.23 -40.74 -49.34
N PHE A 657 -38.38 -40.12 -49.25
CA PHE A 657 -38.78 -39.42 -48.02
C PHE A 657 -39.26 -40.43 -46.96
N GLY A 658 -39.24 -40.06 -45.68
CA GLY A 658 -39.63 -40.95 -44.57
C GLY A 658 -41.05 -41.44 -44.64
N GLY A 659 -41.96 -40.66 -45.24
CA GLY A 659 -43.40 -40.98 -45.27
C GLY A 659 -44.11 -40.65 -43.96
N ASN A 660 -45.24 -41.25 -43.77
CA ASN A 660 -46.02 -41.08 -42.51
C ASN A 660 -45.27 -41.73 -41.35
N VAL A 661 -45.35 -41.12 -40.19
CA VAL A 661 -44.70 -41.61 -38.97
C VAL A 661 -45.29 -42.96 -38.56
N PRO A 662 -44.54 -44.05 -38.57
CA PRO A 662 -45.04 -45.36 -38.20
C PRO A 662 -45.06 -45.54 -36.66
N LEU A 663 -45.83 -46.56 -36.21
CA LEU A 663 -45.85 -46.88 -34.77
C LEU A 663 -44.53 -47.46 -34.26
N ASN A 664 -43.86 -48.25 -35.10
CA ASN A 664 -42.60 -48.95 -34.73
C ASN A 664 -41.45 -48.65 -35.71
N PRO A 665 -40.85 -47.41 -35.67
CA PRO A 665 -39.80 -46.99 -36.59
C PRO A 665 -38.57 -47.92 -36.60
N ALA A 666 -38.09 -48.27 -35.40
CA ALA A 666 -36.88 -49.10 -35.23
C ALA A 666 -37.03 -50.50 -35.85
N GLN A 667 -38.21 -51.10 -35.69
CA GLN A 667 -38.48 -52.44 -36.24
C GLN A 667 -38.53 -52.40 -37.75
N LEU A 668 -39.11 -51.39 -38.36
CA LEU A 668 -39.17 -51.23 -39.82
C LEU A 668 -37.78 -51.01 -40.39
N ILE A 669 -36.97 -50.22 -39.81
CA ILE A 669 -35.55 -49.95 -40.22
C ILE A 669 -34.71 -51.21 -40.14
N SER A 670 -34.97 -52.08 -39.16
CA SER A 670 -34.28 -53.38 -39.01
C SER A 670 -34.84 -54.49 -39.80
N SER A 671 -35.87 -54.31 -40.64
CA SER A 671 -36.53 -55.33 -41.43
C SER A 671 -35.67 -55.74 -42.59
N PRO A 672 -35.88 -57.00 -43.09
CA PRO A 672 -35.18 -57.51 -44.32
C PRO A 672 -35.45 -56.65 -45.57
N ARG A 673 -36.56 -55.97 -45.60
CA ARG A 673 -36.94 -55.07 -46.69
C ARG A 673 -36.02 -53.85 -46.79
N MET A 674 -35.43 -53.38 -45.67
CA MET A 674 -34.45 -52.31 -45.69
C MET A 674 -33.15 -52.81 -46.44
N GLU A 675 -32.76 -54.01 -46.20
CA GLU A 675 -31.58 -54.57 -46.85
C GLU A 675 -31.85 -54.77 -48.37
N GLU A 676 -33.02 -55.30 -48.74
CA GLU A 676 -33.45 -55.41 -50.15
C GLU A 676 -33.46 -54.04 -50.83
N LEU A 677 -33.96 -52.99 -50.14
CA LEU A 677 -33.95 -51.64 -50.69
C LEU A 677 -32.53 -51.12 -50.93
N ILE A 678 -31.66 -51.26 -49.94
CA ILE A 678 -30.27 -50.74 -50.06
C ILE A 678 -29.54 -51.48 -51.20
N GLU A 679 -29.73 -52.83 -51.36
CA GLU A 679 -29.14 -53.60 -52.44
C GLU A 679 -29.73 -53.20 -53.80
N TYR A 680 -31.00 -52.87 -53.86
CA TYR A 680 -31.62 -52.35 -55.08
C TYR A 680 -31.00 -50.99 -55.46
N LEU A 681 -30.88 -50.08 -54.49
CA LEU A 681 -30.34 -48.71 -54.68
C LEU A 681 -28.87 -48.77 -55.08
N LYS A 682 -28.06 -49.66 -54.55
CA LYS A 682 -26.66 -49.81 -54.92
C LYS A 682 -26.46 -50.25 -56.44
N LYS A 683 -27.49 -50.78 -57.03
CA LYS A 683 -27.44 -51.12 -58.48
C LYS A 683 -27.81 -49.95 -59.39
N GLU A 684 -28.62 -49.07 -58.87
CA GLU A 684 -29.25 -48.00 -59.65
C GLU A 684 -28.56 -46.61 -59.47
N PHE A 685 -27.84 -46.43 -58.37
CA PHE A 685 -27.24 -45.16 -58.00
C PHE A 685 -25.74 -45.23 -57.77
N ASP A 686 -25.06 -44.06 -57.90
CA ASP A 686 -23.62 -43.96 -57.67
C ASP A 686 -23.36 -43.68 -56.18
N TYR A 687 -24.27 -42.95 -55.45
CA TYR A 687 -24.18 -42.61 -54.01
C TYR A 687 -25.52 -42.80 -53.38
N ILE A 688 -25.50 -43.28 -52.12
CA ILE A 688 -26.67 -43.41 -51.28
C ILE A 688 -26.36 -42.57 -50.00
N ILE A 689 -27.16 -41.53 -49.69
CA ILE A 689 -27.03 -40.72 -48.48
C ILE A 689 -28.21 -41.02 -47.60
N ILE A 690 -27.95 -41.38 -46.34
CA ILE A 690 -29.00 -41.75 -45.39
C ILE A 690 -29.07 -40.70 -44.28
N ASP A 691 -30.18 -39.93 -44.23
CA ASP A 691 -30.51 -39.04 -43.11
C ASP A 691 -31.09 -39.87 -41.96
N THR A 692 -30.43 -39.90 -40.80
CA THR A 692 -30.80 -40.77 -39.67
C THR A 692 -31.19 -39.95 -38.45
N PRO A 693 -31.94 -40.53 -37.49
CA PRO A 693 -32.18 -39.88 -36.21
C PRO A 693 -30.87 -39.68 -35.42
N PRO A 694 -30.85 -38.74 -34.43
CA PRO A 694 -29.65 -38.47 -33.64
C PRO A 694 -29.25 -39.70 -32.80
N LEU A 695 -27.97 -40.08 -32.85
CA LEU A 695 -27.42 -41.24 -32.15
C LEU A 695 -27.30 -41.05 -30.64
N GLY A 696 -27.23 -39.79 -30.18
CA GLY A 696 -27.15 -39.49 -28.75
C GLY A 696 -28.43 -39.80 -27.97
N MET A 697 -29.56 -39.99 -28.67
CA MET A 697 -30.85 -40.18 -28.04
C MET A 697 -31.57 -41.48 -28.46
N LEU A 698 -31.24 -42.03 -29.63
CA LEU A 698 -31.98 -43.13 -30.26
C LEU A 698 -31.08 -44.21 -30.80
N ALA A 699 -31.40 -45.47 -30.49
CA ALA A 699 -30.65 -46.61 -30.98
C ALA A 699 -30.90 -46.95 -32.49
N ASP A 700 -31.94 -46.37 -33.09
CA ASP A 700 -32.41 -46.62 -34.45
C ASP A 700 -31.30 -46.39 -35.50
N GLY A 701 -30.43 -45.39 -35.26
CA GLY A 701 -29.30 -45.08 -36.13
C GLY A 701 -28.23 -46.17 -36.17
N PHE A 702 -28.05 -46.94 -35.09
CA PHE A 702 -27.12 -48.06 -35.09
C PHE A 702 -27.61 -49.25 -35.94
N ALA A 703 -28.91 -49.42 -36.08
CA ALA A 703 -29.46 -50.44 -36.97
C ALA A 703 -29.14 -50.14 -38.45
N ILE A 704 -29.01 -48.87 -38.81
CA ILE A 704 -28.66 -48.41 -40.16
C ILE A 704 -27.15 -48.52 -40.40
N SER A 705 -26.33 -48.36 -39.39
CA SER A 705 -24.86 -48.29 -39.54
C SER A 705 -24.25 -49.54 -40.17
N LYS A 706 -24.90 -50.71 -40.06
CA LYS A 706 -24.46 -51.97 -40.69
C LYS A 706 -24.47 -51.91 -42.23
N PHE A 707 -25.25 -50.99 -42.82
CA PHE A 707 -25.35 -50.82 -44.28
C PHE A 707 -24.45 -49.74 -44.83
N THR A 708 -23.77 -48.96 -43.93
CA THR A 708 -23.07 -47.75 -44.31
C THR A 708 -21.56 -47.95 -44.41
N ASP A 709 -20.93 -47.22 -45.33
CA ASP A 709 -19.50 -47.28 -45.63
C ASP A 709 -18.78 -46.07 -44.96
N ALA A 710 -19.50 -44.99 -44.71
CA ALA A 710 -19.01 -43.80 -43.98
C ALA A 710 -20.09 -43.17 -43.16
N CYS A 711 -19.72 -42.54 -42.08
CA CYS A 711 -20.60 -41.77 -41.20
C CYS A 711 -20.15 -40.35 -41.09
N LEU A 712 -21.02 -39.43 -41.50
CA LEU A 712 -20.84 -37.97 -41.32
C LEU A 712 -21.63 -37.51 -40.07
N TYR A 713 -20.92 -37.19 -39.06
CA TYR A 713 -21.48 -36.73 -37.77
C TYR A 713 -21.60 -35.23 -37.73
N VAL A 714 -22.81 -34.73 -37.59
CA VAL A 714 -23.09 -33.29 -37.58
C VAL A 714 -23.10 -32.77 -36.18
N VAL A 715 -22.29 -31.74 -35.91
CA VAL A 715 -22.19 -31.01 -34.66
C VAL A 715 -22.63 -29.56 -34.91
N ARG A 716 -23.58 -29.03 -34.17
CA ARG A 716 -24.01 -27.65 -34.37
C ARG A 716 -23.31 -26.67 -33.43
N ALA A 717 -22.65 -25.67 -34.00
CA ALA A 717 -22.05 -24.59 -33.28
C ALA A 717 -23.08 -23.76 -32.47
N ASN A 718 -22.71 -23.28 -31.30
CA ASN A 718 -23.51 -22.52 -30.34
C ASN A 718 -24.72 -23.27 -29.76
N VAL A 719 -24.90 -24.54 -30.08
CA VAL A 719 -26.00 -25.40 -29.62
C VAL A 719 -25.46 -26.55 -28.78
N LEU A 720 -24.56 -27.37 -29.35
CA LEU A 720 -24.02 -28.54 -28.68
C LEU A 720 -23.04 -28.13 -27.55
N ASP A 721 -23.15 -28.80 -26.42
CA ASP A 721 -22.19 -28.65 -25.31
C ASP A 721 -20.89 -29.41 -25.64
N LYS A 722 -19.73 -28.82 -25.32
CA LYS A 722 -18.41 -29.48 -25.55
C LYS A 722 -18.33 -30.87 -24.89
N LYS A 723 -18.99 -31.04 -23.73
CA LYS A 723 -19.02 -32.31 -23.03
C LYS A 723 -19.70 -33.41 -23.86
N ALA A 724 -20.64 -33.06 -24.71
CA ALA A 724 -21.33 -34.06 -25.57
C ALA A 724 -20.48 -34.61 -26.68
N LEU A 725 -19.36 -33.95 -27.04
CA LEU A 725 -18.38 -34.44 -27.98
C LEU A 725 -17.71 -35.78 -27.53
N ARG A 726 -17.78 -36.08 -26.22
CA ARG A 726 -17.33 -37.38 -25.69
C ARG A 726 -18.04 -38.54 -26.37
N LEU A 727 -19.32 -38.39 -26.72
CA LEU A 727 -20.05 -39.41 -27.42
C LEU A 727 -19.41 -39.78 -28.79
N VAL A 728 -18.95 -38.76 -29.54
CA VAL A 728 -18.28 -38.96 -30.82
C VAL A 728 -16.96 -39.73 -30.63
N SER A 729 -16.19 -39.34 -29.61
CA SER A 729 -14.94 -40.03 -29.25
C SER A 729 -15.17 -41.48 -28.82
N ASP A 730 -16.26 -41.73 -28.07
CA ASP A 730 -16.61 -43.09 -27.63
C ASP A 730 -17.09 -43.96 -28.81
N LEU A 731 -17.81 -43.41 -29.78
CA LEU A 731 -18.24 -44.08 -31.00
C LEU A 731 -17.02 -44.45 -31.88
N GLU A 732 -16.04 -43.58 -31.98
CA GLU A 732 -14.79 -43.81 -32.67
C GLU A 732 -13.97 -44.96 -32.03
N LYS A 733 -13.71 -44.83 -30.71
CA LYS A 733 -12.98 -45.85 -29.94
C LYS A 733 -13.65 -47.23 -30.00
N GLY A 734 -14.96 -47.26 -29.96
CA GLY A 734 -15.76 -48.48 -30.06
C GLY A 734 -15.83 -49.07 -31.46
N LYS A 735 -15.31 -48.41 -32.49
CA LYS A 735 -15.42 -48.78 -33.91
C LYS A 735 -16.83 -49.17 -34.33
N ARG A 736 -17.84 -48.47 -33.76
CA ARG A 736 -19.26 -48.76 -34.01
C ARG A 736 -19.78 -48.19 -35.32
N LEU A 737 -19.04 -47.24 -35.89
CA LEU A 737 -19.35 -46.57 -37.14
C LEU A 737 -18.15 -46.66 -38.08
N GLN A 738 -18.39 -46.99 -39.36
CA GLN A 738 -17.32 -47.02 -40.34
C GLN A 738 -16.97 -45.62 -40.83
N ASN A 739 -15.69 -45.32 -41.02
CA ASN A 739 -15.17 -44.06 -41.53
C ASN A 739 -15.88 -42.85 -40.93
N LEU A 740 -15.88 -42.80 -39.58
CA LEU A 740 -16.53 -41.73 -38.85
C LEU A 740 -15.78 -40.42 -39.07
N SER A 741 -16.50 -39.41 -39.47
CA SER A 741 -16.01 -38.06 -39.68
C SER A 741 -17.00 -37.00 -39.12
N VAL A 742 -16.54 -35.79 -38.81
CA VAL A 742 -17.38 -34.75 -38.20
C VAL A 742 -17.47 -33.53 -39.10
N VAL A 743 -18.65 -32.92 -39.14
CA VAL A 743 -18.91 -31.63 -39.77
C VAL A 743 -19.51 -30.69 -38.74
N VAL A 744 -18.98 -29.46 -38.64
CA VAL A 744 -19.51 -28.43 -37.74
C VAL A 744 -20.48 -27.53 -38.51
N ASN A 745 -21.73 -27.59 -38.17
CA ASN A 745 -22.80 -26.82 -38.79
C ASN A 745 -23.12 -25.53 -38.00
N GLY A 746 -23.52 -24.48 -38.70
CA GLY A 746 -24.01 -23.25 -38.09
C GLY A 746 -22.92 -22.33 -37.55
N ILE A 747 -21.80 -22.28 -38.23
CA ILE A 747 -20.67 -21.38 -37.86
C ILE A 747 -21.03 -19.96 -38.29
N ARG A 748 -20.97 -19.03 -37.35
CA ARG A 748 -21.12 -17.61 -37.63
C ARG A 748 -19.85 -17.06 -38.21
N LEU A 749 -19.86 -16.80 -39.50
CA LEU A 749 -18.74 -16.15 -40.16
C LEU A 749 -18.70 -14.66 -39.75
N ALA A 750 -17.59 -14.21 -39.14
CA ALA A 750 -17.38 -12.81 -38.84
C ALA A 750 -17.45 -11.99 -40.14
N ARG A 751 -18.18 -10.86 -40.12
CA ARG A 751 -18.43 -9.98 -41.29
C ARG A 751 -17.18 -9.34 -41.93
N ARG A 752 -15.97 -9.70 -41.51
CA ARG A 752 -14.70 -9.24 -42.08
C ARG A 752 -13.91 -10.43 -42.60
N GLY A 753 -13.89 -10.54 -43.91
CA GLY A 753 -13.07 -11.37 -44.78
C GLY A 753 -12.00 -12.27 -44.13
N TYR A 754 -12.39 -13.43 -43.70
CA TYR A 754 -11.45 -14.50 -43.46
C TYR A 754 -11.66 -15.56 -44.54
N GLY A 755 -10.73 -15.59 -45.48
CA GLY A 755 -10.58 -16.76 -46.33
C GLY A 755 -10.25 -17.95 -45.46
N TYR A 756 -10.97 -19.09 -45.63
CA TYR A 756 -10.63 -20.38 -45.06
C TYR A 756 -9.26 -20.80 -45.61
N GLY A 757 -8.20 -20.45 -44.86
CA GLY A 757 -6.88 -21.01 -45.10
C GLY A 757 -6.74 -22.32 -44.34
N TYR A 758 -7.16 -23.47 -44.92
CA TYR A 758 -6.57 -24.74 -44.56
C TYR A 758 -5.08 -24.65 -44.89
N GLY A 759 -4.23 -24.73 -43.88
CA GLY A 759 -2.78 -24.67 -44.02
C GLY A 759 -2.22 -25.86 -44.78
N TYR A 760 -2.06 -25.69 -46.07
CA TYR A 760 -1.03 -26.32 -46.90
C TYR A 760 -0.70 -25.35 -48.05
N GLY A 761 0.52 -24.78 -48.03
CA GLY A 761 1.05 -24.05 -49.15
C GLY A 761 1.00 -22.52 -49.04
N GLY A 762 2.18 -21.97 -48.79
CA GLY A 762 2.42 -20.54 -48.68
C GLY A 762 2.03 -19.70 -49.89
N LYS A 763 1.96 -18.40 -49.59
CA LYS A 763 2.15 -17.25 -50.48
C LYS A 763 1.83 -17.42 -51.95
N TYR A 764 0.57 -17.20 -52.35
CA TYR A 764 0.23 -16.58 -53.65
C TYR A 764 -1.28 -16.29 -53.62
N GLY A 765 -1.64 -15.07 -53.15
CA GLY A 765 -3.00 -14.55 -53.20
C GLY A 765 -3.14 -13.66 -54.45
N TYR A 766 -3.88 -14.11 -55.44
CA TYR A 766 -4.42 -13.20 -56.49
C TYR A 766 -5.61 -12.45 -55.88
N GLY A 767 -5.38 -11.20 -55.42
CA GLY A 767 -6.43 -10.27 -55.05
C GLY A 767 -6.72 -9.37 -56.26
N GLN A 768 -7.89 -9.47 -56.86
CA GLN A 768 -8.41 -8.45 -57.74
C GLN A 768 -8.60 -7.15 -56.97
N LYS A 769 -7.89 -6.11 -57.41
CA LYS A 769 -8.14 -4.70 -57.03
C LYS A 769 -9.37 -4.24 -57.77
N ASP A 770 -10.44 -3.95 -57.06
CA ASP A 770 -11.52 -3.12 -57.56
C ASP A 770 -11.06 -1.65 -57.56
N ASP A 771 -10.78 -1.14 -58.72
CA ASP A 771 -10.58 0.27 -59.00
C ASP A 771 -11.92 1.01 -58.85
N LYS A 772 -12.14 1.63 -57.68
CA LYS A 772 -13.17 2.69 -57.54
C LYS A 772 -12.63 3.97 -58.08
N VAL A 773 -13.04 4.26 -59.30
CA VAL A 773 -12.97 5.56 -59.95
C VAL A 773 -13.52 6.66 -59.04
N LYS A 774 -12.66 7.62 -58.74
CA LYS A 774 -13.05 8.91 -58.17
C LYS A 774 -13.84 9.68 -59.24
N ASN A 775 -15.06 10.08 -58.93
CA ASN A 775 -15.65 11.30 -59.55
C ASN A 775 -16.38 12.09 -58.46
N LYS A 776 -15.87 13.33 -58.34
CA LYS A 776 -16.40 14.57 -57.75
C LYS A 776 -16.84 14.56 -56.31
#